data_c8e3bcf3fcab9b5ac2d0f8026e0bafc7
#
_entry.id   c8e3bcf3fcab9b5ac2d0f8026e0bafc7
#
_cell.length_a   1.000
_cell.length_b   1.000
_cell.length_c   1.000
_cell.angle_alpha   90.00
_cell.angle_beta   90.00
_cell.angle_gamma   90.00
#
_symmetry.space_group_name_H-M   'P 1'
#
loop_
_entity.id
_entity.type
_entity.pdbx_description
1 polymer ?
#
loop_
_entity_poly.entity_id
_entity_poly.type
_entity_poly.pdbx_seq_one_letter_code
_entity_poly.pdbx_strand_id
1 'polypeptide(L)'
;MKSPSRESYRLEYRGGRPVIVSSRGTVLSPACYCDCITWPFDEWVERNRDFVASGVHLYFLSPQLDWNTLASGFWTDDGVYPQPTGDHDLDGQARAILAIDPQARFFVRASECVPKAWAAKHPGEMQRSTTGQQMDQLSLAATTGWSHFHRYLQNIVADCEARPWSERIVGYMYFPMGEGLTTLACNGFTFDASAAMQRAFQQPVPTEAEWKTKRESLLHWPDPASMQRERAYFDLQAALFRQVFRGIMRALREATTARPVLLGIDALKQPMLGWLLNQAFGRQDWITDPLGDFPEMALASGAIDVGDLLDDAGWDIIITPSDYTARAVGYGWESEGVNDSLRLRGKALLVENDARTWVGKESETLGAFLTPAEVRAGLLRNTAWALTRGHLHYWMNVGSHYFHDPKIHEVAVRDERRLLDASVNWPHRETEEAICFVIDDSSPRHENGTAGYQQIATLWQRHLGLAHCGVPYRVYLFSDLAKENMPRYRTYLFPNLFELNPERLALLRRTVLRDGRLAIFGPATGITDVKQLSELLGIEFELIARQAPRRVLVHGRHPVTANLPAALTYGDSYAYGPIIVPTRAAVNAGDFVTLGSATTFWGVNKPGLILKETPDSKMIWTVAMPLPANLLRECCRYAGGHIWCEEDDVVLASETVVALHSVKAGPRTLCLPTPRPVWDLLSGEKLGDALTRIEMVVTPPETRLFCFEEINR
;
A
#
# COMPACT_ATOMS: atom_id res chain seq x y z
N MET A 1 -34.44 -9.04 -34.72
CA MET A 1 -33.75 -9.61 -33.55
C MET A 1 -32.73 -8.59 -33.08
N LYS A 2 -32.81 -8.11 -31.82
CA LYS A 2 -31.73 -7.30 -31.27
C LYS A 2 -30.48 -8.18 -31.23
N SER A 3 -29.37 -7.71 -31.79
CA SER A 3 -28.07 -8.37 -31.62
C SER A 3 -27.88 -8.66 -30.15
N PRO A 4 -27.44 -9.87 -29.75
CA PRO A 4 -27.18 -10.17 -28.35
C PRO A 4 -26.24 -9.08 -27.80
N SER A 5 -26.59 -8.48 -26.67
CA SER A 5 -25.75 -7.47 -26.02
C SER A 5 -24.38 -8.06 -25.75
N ARG A 6 -23.33 -7.34 -26.11
CA ARG A 6 -21.94 -7.75 -25.83
C ARG A 6 -21.74 -7.97 -24.34
N GLU A 7 -20.88 -8.92 -23.96
CA GLU A 7 -20.57 -9.20 -22.57
C GLU A 7 -19.91 -7.98 -21.91
N SER A 8 -20.43 -7.58 -20.76
CA SER A 8 -19.93 -6.50 -19.93
C SER A 8 -19.51 -7.05 -18.56
N TYR A 9 -18.73 -6.28 -17.79
CA TYR A 9 -18.20 -6.72 -16.51
C TYR A 9 -18.37 -5.63 -15.46
N ARG A 10 -18.57 -6.07 -14.21
CA ARG A 10 -18.67 -5.20 -13.05
C ARG A 10 -18.04 -5.81 -11.82
N LEU A 11 -17.68 -4.97 -10.88
CA LEU A 11 -17.28 -5.38 -9.54
C LEU A 11 -18.54 -5.53 -8.68
N GLU A 12 -18.68 -6.66 -8.00
CA GLU A 12 -19.71 -6.90 -6.99
C GLU A 12 -19.06 -7.28 -5.67
N TYR A 13 -19.73 -6.96 -4.56
CA TYR A 13 -19.34 -7.47 -3.25
C TYR A 13 -20.26 -8.62 -2.84
N ARG A 14 -19.71 -9.84 -2.75
CA ARG A 14 -20.41 -11.04 -2.31
C ARG A 14 -19.85 -11.49 -0.97
N GLY A 15 -20.71 -11.56 0.05
CA GLY A 15 -20.27 -11.90 1.39
C GLY A 15 -19.11 -11.03 1.93
N GLY A 16 -19.02 -9.77 1.52
CA GLY A 16 -17.94 -8.84 1.92
C GLY A 16 -16.64 -8.92 1.08
N ARG A 17 -16.59 -9.78 0.05
CA ARG A 17 -15.45 -9.95 -0.85
C ARG A 17 -15.74 -9.37 -2.23
N PRO A 18 -14.81 -8.59 -2.84
CA PRO A 18 -14.97 -8.14 -4.21
C PRO A 18 -14.81 -9.31 -5.19
N VAL A 19 -15.73 -9.42 -6.12
CA VAL A 19 -15.71 -10.41 -7.20
C VAL A 19 -16.01 -9.73 -8.53
N ILE A 20 -15.37 -10.20 -9.60
CA ILE A 20 -15.61 -9.70 -10.95
C ILE A 20 -16.70 -10.58 -11.58
N VAL A 21 -17.78 -9.96 -12.02
CA VAL A 21 -18.94 -10.66 -12.56
C VAL A 21 -19.25 -10.17 -13.95
N SER A 22 -19.45 -11.12 -14.90
CA SER A 22 -19.91 -10.79 -16.23
C SER A 22 -21.42 -10.57 -16.28
N SER A 23 -21.90 -9.88 -17.32
CA SER A 23 -23.35 -9.70 -17.57
C SER A 23 -24.08 -11.01 -17.84
N ARG A 24 -23.37 -12.09 -18.15
CA ARG A 24 -23.88 -13.45 -18.31
C ARG A 24 -23.90 -14.25 -16.99
N GLY A 25 -23.49 -13.62 -15.89
CA GLY A 25 -23.50 -14.23 -14.55
C GLY A 25 -22.23 -15.02 -14.20
N THR A 26 -21.23 -15.07 -15.07
CA THR A 26 -19.95 -15.74 -14.80
C THR A 26 -19.16 -14.94 -13.78
N VAL A 27 -18.72 -15.59 -12.69
CA VAL A 27 -17.77 -15.05 -11.73
C VAL A 27 -16.36 -15.41 -12.21
N LEU A 28 -15.51 -14.41 -12.34
CA LEU A 28 -14.12 -14.63 -12.75
C LEU A 28 -13.25 -14.95 -11.53
N SER A 29 -12.22 -15.78 -11.77
CA SER A 29 -11.12 -15.94 -10.82
C SER A 29 -10.46 -14.59 -10.52
N PRO A 30 -10.11 -14.30 -9.26
CA PRO A 30 -9.30 -13.14 -8.93
C PRO A 30 -7.82 -13.29 -9.32
N ALA A 31 -7.42 -14.48 -9.79
CA ALA A 31 -6.06 -14.79 -10.20
C ALA A 31 -5.78 -14.22 -11.60
N CYS A 32 -4.81 -13.33 -11.72
CA CYS A 32 -4.43 -12.66 -12.96
C CYS A 32 -2.92 -12.74 -13.19
N TYR A 33 -2.49 -12.66 -14.44
CA TYR A 33 -1.07 -12.61 -14.81
C TYR A 33 -0.76 -11.41 -15.70
N CYS A 34 0.35 -10.75 -15.42
CA CYS A 34 0.93 -9.68 -16.21
C CYS A 34 2.39 -9.96 -16.52
N ASP A 35 2.73 -10.04 -17.80
CA ASP A 35 4.12 -9.93 -18.24
C ASP A 35 4.28 -8.57 -18.92
N CYS A 36 4.93 -7.64 -18.25
CA CYS A 36 4.98 -6.24 -18.70
C CYS A 36 6.22 -5.89 -19.52
N ILE A 37 7.13 -6.83 -19.74
CA ILE A 37 8.38 -6.56 -20.43
C ILE A 37 8.55 -7.49 -21.62
N THR A 38 8.92 -6.88 -22.71
CA THR A 38 9.16 -7.60 -23.93
C THR A 38 10.51 -8.25 -23.97
N TRP A 39 10.36 -9.46 -24.24
CA TRP A 39 11.32 -10.36 -24.79
C TRP A 39 10.97 -10.60 -26.28
N PRO A 40 11.72 -11.42 -26.98
CA PRO A 40 11.19 -11.98 -28.23
C PRO A 40 9.77 -12.47 -27.99
N PHE A 41 8.87 -12.16 -28.92
CA PHE A 41 7.42 -12.41 -28.76
C PHE A 41 7.11 -13.87 -28.44
N ASP A 42 7.89 -14.80 -29.03
CA ASP A 42 7.76 -16.23 -28.75
C ASP A 42 8.01 -16.57 -27.29
N GLU A 43 9.02 -15.96 -26.67
CA GLU A 43 9.31 -16.16 -25.24
C GLU A 43 8.19 -15.57 -24.37
N TRP A 44 7.62 -14.43 -24.75
CA TRP A 44 6.46 -13.87 -24.05
C TRP A 44 5.27 -14.84 -24.10
N VAL A 45 5.02 -15.48 -25.25
CA VAL A 45 3.95 -16.47 -25.40
C VAL A 45 4.22 -17.69 -24.50
N GLU A 46 5.45 -18.20 -24.44
CA GLU A 46 5.81 -19.35 -23.62
C GLU A 46 5.65 -19.07 -22.12
N ARG A 47 6.02 -17.87 -21.64
CA ARG A 47 5.77 -17.48 -20.23
C ARG A 47 4.29 -17.42 -19.88
N ASN A 48 3.45 -16.94 -20.79
CA ASN A 48 2.01 -17.00 -20.62
C ASN A 48 1.50 -18.45 -20.60
N ARG A 49 2.09 -19.35 -21.38
CA ARG A 49 1.73 -20.78 -21.41
C ARG A 49 1.94 -21.46 -20.04
N ASP A 50 2.96 -21.07 -19.27
CA ASP A 50 3.19 -21.60 -17.92
C ASP A 50 2.01 -21.28 -16.98
N PHE A 51 1.44 -20.08 -17.08
CA PHE A 51 0.28 -19.67 -16.32
C PHE A 51 -1.02 -20.31 -16.83
N VAL A 52 -1.19 -20.49 -18.15
CA VAL A 52 -2.29 -21.27 -18.72
C VAL A 52 -2.27 -22.70 -18.15
N ALA A 53 -1.10 -23.34 -18.14
CA ALA A 53 -0.92 -24.69 -17.59
C ALA A 53 -1.21 -24.77 -16.07
N SER A 54 -1.15 -23.64 -15.38
CA SER A 54 -1.53 -23.52 -13.97
C SER A 54 -2.99 -23.11 -13.77
N GLY A 55 -3.77 -22.93 -14.85
CA GLY A 55 -5.20 -22.62 -14.85
C GLY A 55 -5.53 -21.14 -14.65
N VAL A 56 -4.62 -20.23 -14.94
CA VAL A 56 -4.88 -18.78 -14.98
C VAL A 56 -5.50 -18.44 -16.34
N HIS A 57 -6.59 -17.67 -16.33
CA HIS A 57 -7.35 -17.29 -17.52
C HIS A 57 -7.59 -15.77 -17.65
N LEU A 58 -6.99 -14.96 -16.79
CA LEU A 58 -7.08 -13.50 -16.82
C LEU A 58 -5.69 -12.90 -17.01
N TYR A 59 -5.51 -12.14 -18.09
CA TYR A 59 -4.20 -11.62 -18.51
C TYR A 59 -4.25 -10.12 -18.74
N PHE A 60 -3.09 -9.48 -18.63
CA PHE A 60 -2.91 -8.12 -19.10
C PHE A 60 -2.41 -8.11 -20.56
N LEU A 61 -3.00 -7.23 -21.36
CA LEU A 61 -2.48 -6.82 -22.66
C LEU A 61 -2.02 -5.37 -22.56
N SER A 62 -0.93 -5.04 -23.26
CA SER A 62 -0.41 -3.67 -23.26
C SER A 62 -0.08 -3.26 -24.71
N PRO A 63 -0.43 -2.05 -25.16
CA PRO A 63 0.04 -1.53 -26.43
C PRO A 63 1.56 -1.36 -26.45
N GLN A 64 2.18 -1.53 -25.31
CA GLN A 64 3.60 -1.32 -25.06
C GLN A 64 4.18 -2.56 -24.40
N LEU A 65 4.93 -3.34 -25.16
CA LEU A 65 5.49 -4.59 -24.67
C LEU A 65 6.91 -4.46 -24.11
N ASP A 66 7.64 -3.36 -24.39
CA ASP A 66 9.00 -3.19 -23.89
C ASP A 66 9.33 -1.76 -23.43
N TRP A 67 10.31 -1.64 -22.53
CA TRP A 67 10.79 -0.36 -22.04
C TRP A 67 11.34 0.56 -23.15
N ASN A 68 11.96 -0.01 -24.18
CA ASN A 68 12.48 0.77 -25.30
C ASN A 68 11.33 1.36 -26.13
N THR A 69 10.27 0.59 -26.30
CA THR A 69 9.05 1.03 -26.96
C THR A 69 8.31 2.05 -26.09
N LEU A 70 8.27 1.85 -24.76
CA LEU A 70 7.77 2.84 -23.80
C LEU A 70 8.45 4.20 -23.98
N ALA A 71 9.76 4.21 -24.20
CA ALA A 71 10.52 5.44 -24.42
C ALA A 71 10.24 6.13 -25.76
N SER A 72 9.68 5.42 -26.77
CA SER A 72 9.35 6.00 -28.08
C SER A 72 7.98 6.69 -28.15
N GLY A 73 7.06 6.32 -27.22
CA GLY A 73 5.69 6.82 -27.16
C GLY A 73 4.78 6.30 -28.28
N PHE A 74 3.49 6.16 -27.99
CA PHE A 74 2.50 5.54 -28.88
C PHE A 74 1.37 6.47 -29.33
N TRP A 75 1.38 7.73 -28.97
CA TRP A 75 0.38 8.71 -29.39
C TRP A 75 1.03 9.84 -30.20
N THR A 76 0.31 10.36 -31.16
CA THR A 76 0.75 11.43 -32.03
C THR A 76 0.45 12.80 -31.42
N ASP A 77 0.87 13.88 -32.09
CA ASP A 77 0.69 15.28 -31.67
C ASP A 77 -0.76 15.65 -31.31
N ASP A 78 -1.74 14.96 -31.86
CA ASP A 78 -3.17 15.19 -31.64
C ASP A 78 -3.81 14.13 -30.74
N GLY A 79 -3.03 13.22 -30.16
CA GLY A 79 -3.52 12.12 -29.32
C GLY A 79 -4.12 10.96 -30.12
N VAL A 80 -3.87 10.86 -31.41
CA VAL A 80 -4.31 9.71 -32.22
C VAL A 80 -3.43 8.50 -31.88
N TYR A 81 -4.07 7.40 -31.57
CA TYR A 81 -3.41 6.11 -31.36
C TYR A 81 -2.83 5.63 -32.70
N PRO A 82 -1.50 5.51 -32.84
CA PRO A 82 -0.93 5.00 -34.06
C PRO A 82 -1.35 3.54 -34.25
N GLN A 83 -1.78 3.19 -35.45
CA GLN A 83 -2.08 1.79 -35.77
C GLN A 83 -0.79 0.97 -35.62
N PRO A 84 -0.73 0.02 -34.68
CA PRO A 84 0.47 -0.80 -34.50
C PRO A 84 0.66 -1.69 -35.72
N THR A 85 1.91 -1.96 -36.03
CA THR A 85 2.28 -2.86 -37.13
C THR A 85 3.02 -4.06 -36.55
N GLY A 86 2.41 -5.24 -36.60
CA GLY A 86 3.05 -6.50 -36.31
C GLY A 86 2.39 -7.31 -35.16
N ASP A 87 2.97 -8.48 -34.88
CA ASP A 87 2.44 -9.43 -33.89
C ASP A 87 2.50 -8.95 -32.44
N HIS A 88 3.24 -7.88 -32.17
CA HIS A 88 3.39 -7.27 -30.85
C HIS A 88 2.26 -6.30 -30.46
N ASP A 89 1.36 -5.98 -31.38
CA ASP A 89 0.23 -5.12 -31.09
C ASP A 89 -0.82 -5.82 -30.19
N LEU A 90 -1.80 -5.06 -29.71
CA LEU A 90 -2.88 -5.63 -28.88
C LEU A 90 -3.63 -6.78 -29.55
N ASP A 91 -3.82 -6.72 -30.86
CA ASP A 91 -4.50 -7.77 -31.61
C ASP A 91 -3.64 -9.02 -31.72
N GLY A 92 -2.35 -8.88 -32.01
CA GLY A 92 -1.39 -9.98 -32.04
C GLY A 92 -1.27 -10.67 -30.69
N GLN A 93 -1.13 -9.88 -29.61
CA GLN A 93 -1.10 -10.39 -28.23
C GLN A 93 -2.38 -11.16 -27.89
N ALA A 94 -3.55 -10.57 -28.12
CA ALA A 94 -4.83 -11.23 -27.84
C ALA A 94 -4.98 -12.53 -28.61
N ARG A 95 -4.65 -12.55 -29.90
CA ARG A 95 -4.72 -13.77 -30.73
C ARG A 95 -3.74 -14.84 -30.25
N ALA A 96 -2.53 -14.47 -29.89
CA ALA A 96 -1.54 -15.41 -29.38
C ALA A 96 -2.00 -16.07 -28.07
N ILE A 97 -2.51 -15.28 -27.11
CA ILE A 97 -3.05 -15.83 -25.87
C ILE A 97 -4.29 -16.69 -26.14
N LEU A 98 -5.22 -16.25 -26.98
CA LEU A 98 -6.43 -17.04 -27.29
C LEU A 98 -6.11 -18.34 -28.03
N ALA A 99 -4.99 -18.43 -28.74
CA ALA A 99 -4.54 -19.67 -29.37
C ALA A 99 -4.06 -20.72 -28.34
N ILE A 100 -3.52 -20.30 -27.20
CA ILE A 100 -3.06 -21.20 -26.14
C ILE A 100 -4.10 -21.33 -25.00
N ASP A 101 -4.99 -20.35 -24.83
CA ASP A 101 -6.08 -20.36 -23.86
C ASP A 101 -7.38 -19.78 -24.46
N PRO A 102 -8.26 -20.62 -25.03
CA PRO A 102 -9.54 -20.16 -25.57
C PRO A 102 -10.49 -19.54 -24.52
N GLN A 103 -10.23 -19.72 -23.23
CA GLN A 103 -11.02 -19.14 -22.14
C GLN A 103 -10.51 -17.77 -21.70
N ALA A 104 -9.38 -17.32 -22.21
CA ALA A 104 -8.71 -16.08 -21.77
C ALA A 104 -9.64 -14.86 -21.73
N ARG A 105 -9.41 -14.03 -20.74
CA ARG A 105 -9.99 -12.71 -20.53
C ARG A 105 -8.85 -11.69 -20.35
N PHE A 106 -9.14 -10.42 -20.63
CA PHE A 106 -8.09 -9.42 -20.69
C PHE A 106 -8.42 -8.17 -19.88
N PHE A 107 -7.43 -7.70 -19.13
CA PHE A 107 -7.28 -6.29 -18.82
C PHE A 107 -6.40 -5.64 -19.89
N VAL A 108 -6.81 -4.49 -20.41
CA VAL A 108 -5.98 -3.70 -21.32
C VAL A 108 -5.31 -2.59 -20.53
N ARG A 109 -4.00 -2.59 -20.53
CA ARG A 109 -3.15 -1.65 -19.81
C ARG A 109 -2.70 -0.53 -20.75
N ALA A 110 -2.70 0.72 -20.29
CA ALA A 110 -2.19 1.87 -21.04
C ALA A 110 -1.32 2.76 -20.13
N SER A 111 -0.35 3.45 -20.73
CA SER A 111 0.55 4.38 -20.05
C SER A 111 0.68 5.68 -20.86
N GLU A 112 1.04 6.79 -20.20
CA GLU A 112 1.16 8.10 -20.88
C GLU A 112 2.38 8.25 -21.78
N CYS A 113 3.26 7.31 -21.89
CA CYS A 113 4.49 7.33 -22.68
C CYS A 113 4.54 8.45 -23.73
N VAL A 114 5.05 9.61 -23.32
CA VAL A 114 4.99 10.82 -24.16
C VAL A 114 5.97 10.70 -25.33
N PRO A 115 5.50 10.82 -26.60
CA PRO A 115 6.40 10.75 -27.75
C PRO A 115 7.48 11.83 -27.69
N LYS A 116 8.72 11.46 -27.97
CA LYS A 116 9.85 12.41 -27.99
C LYS A 116 9.61 13.60 -28.93
N ALA A 117 8.99 13.32 -30.09
CA ALA A 117 8.65 14.36 -31.06
C ALA A 117 7.60 15.35 -30.51
N TRP A 118 6.63 14.84 -29.75
CA TRP A 118 5.63 15.69 -29.09
C TRP A 118 6.28 16.51 -27.95
N ALA A 119 7.08 15.88 -27.10
CA ALA A 119 7.79 16.54 -26.02
C ALA A 119 8.71 17.66 -26.51
N ALA A 120 9.37 17.47 -27.68
CA ALA A 120 10.18 18.49 -28.33
C ALA A 120 9.37 19.70 -28.81
N LYS A 121 8.12 19.52 -29.24
CA LYS A 121 7.21 20.60 -29.64
C LYS A 121 6.57 21.31 -28.43
N HIS A 122 6.37 20.60 -27.34
CA HIS A 122 5.69 21.08 -26.15
C HIS A 122 6.55 21.00 -24.87
N PRO A 123 7.81 21.49 -24.88
CA PRO A 123 8.73 21.31 -23.74
C PRO A 123 8.25 21.96 -22.43
N GLY A 124 7.36 22.95 -22.53
CA GLY A 124 6.76 23.61 -21.37
C GLY A 124 5.66 22.83 -20.67
N GLU A 125 5.18 21.72 -21.27
CA GLU A 125 4.18 20.81 -20.71
C GLU A 125 4.83 19.58 -20.04
N MET A 126 6.14 19.36 -20.28
CA MET A 126 6.88 18.26 -19.67
C MET A 126 7.36 18.61 -18.25
N GLN A 127 7.35 17.66 -17.33
CA GLN A 127 7.98 17.84 -16.03
C GLN A 127 9.45 18.25 -16.20
N ARG A 128 9.90 19.17 -15.35
CA ARG A 128 11.26 19.68 -15.38
C ARG A 128 11.77 19.93 -13.97
N SER A 129 12.94 19.40 -13.65
CA SER A 129 13.60 19.71 -12.39
C SER A 129 14.00 21.19 -12.32
N THR A 130 14.23 21.68 -11.12
CA THR A 130 14.75 23.05 -10.91
C THR A 130 16.19 23.23 -11.38
N THR A 131 16.90 22.13 -11.67
CA THR A 131 18.23 22.14 -12.34
C THR A 131 18.13 22.19 -13.86
N GLY A 132 16.91 22.17 -14.42
CA GLY A 132 16.66 22.24 -15.85
C GLY A 132 16.55 20.89 -16.57
N GLN A 133 16.69 19.78 -15.89
CA GLN A 133 16.53 18.45 -16.47
C GLN A 133 15.04 18.21 -16.82
N GLN A 134 14.76 17.91 -18.09
CA GLN A 134 13.42 17.50 -18.53
C GLN A 134 13.22 16.02 -18.26
N MET A 135 12.05 15.68 -17.74
CA MET A 135 11.60 14.31 -17.52
C MET A 135 10.78 13.78 -18.70
N ASP A 136 10.51 12.48 -18.73
CA ASP A 136 9.76 11.82 -19.78
C ASP A 136 8.23 11.84 -19.55
N GLN A 137 7.77 12.56 -18.52
CA GLN A 137 6.37 12.62 -18.10
C GLN A 137 5.80 14.03 -18.20
N LEU A 138 4.48 14.12 -18.42
CA LEU A 138 3.75 15.38 -18.40
C LEU A 138 3.78 16.02 -17.01
N SER A 139 3.92 17.34 -16.96
CA SER A 139 3.61 18.11 -15.75
C SER A 139 2.17 17.86 -15.32
N LEU A 140 1.90 17.76 -14.02
CA LEU A 140 0.52 17.70 -13.52
C LEU A 140 -0.29 18.94 -13.92
N ALA A 141 0.39 20.08 -14.13
CA ALA A 141 -0.21 21.33 -14.59
C ALA A 141 -0.32 21.43 -16.14
N ALA A 142 0.11 20.41 -16.89
CA ALA A 142 -0.05 20.39 -18.35
C ALA A 142 -1.54 20.40 -18.74
N THR A 143 -1.88 21.14 -19.76
CA THR A 143 -3.27 21.20 -20.24
C THR A 143 -3.43 20.51 -21.59
N THR A 144 -2.58 20.87 -22.54
CA THR A 144 -2.57 20.29 -23.89
C THR A 144 -2.18 18.82 -23.82
N GLY A 145 -1.14 18.48 -23.05
CA GLY A 145 -0.65 17.12 -22.90
C GLY A 145 -1.71 16.17 -22.35
N TRP A 146 -2.37 16.53 -21.24
CA TRP A 146 -3.44 15.68 -20.67
C TRP A 146 -4.66 15.60 -21.60
N SER A 147 -5.00 16.66 -22.33
CA SER A 147 -6.08 16.60 -23.32
C SER A 147 -5.77 15.61 -24.44
N HIS A 148 -4.53 15.62 -24.95
CA HIS A 148 -4.10 14.66 -25.99
C HIS A 148 -4.02 13.23 -25.44
N PHE A 149 -3.57 13.07 -24.20
CA PHE A 149 -3.52 11.77 -23.55
C PHE A 149 -4.92 11.18 -23.31
N HIS A 150 -5.89 11.98 -22.88
CA HIS A 150 -7.28 11.51 -22.76
C HIS A 150 -7.82 11.00 -24.10
N ARG A 151 -7.53 11.69 -25.19
CA ARG A 151 -7.92 11.24 -26.55
C ARG A 151 -7.22 9.94 -26.94
N TYR A 152 -5.94 9.79 -26.60
CA TYR A 152 -5.20 8.55 -26.80
C TYR A 152 -5.87 7.38 -26.07
N LEU A 153 -6.26 7.53 -24.79
CA LEU A 153 -6.97 6.51 -24.05
C LEU A 153 -8.32 6.15 -24.70
N GLN A 154 -9.08 7.15 -25.15
CA GLN A 154 -10.34 6.93 -25.85
C GLN A 154 -10.14 6.18 -27.17
N ASN A 155 -9.07 6.47 -27.90
CA ASN A 155 -8.72 5.79 -29.14
C ASN A 155 -8.30 4.33 -28.91
N ILE A 156 -7.53 4.03 -27.86
CA ILE A 156 -7.22 2.64 -27.46
C ILE A 156 -8.51 1.86 -27.21
N VAL A 157 -9.42 2.44 -26.42
CA VAL A 157 -10.70 1.78 -26.12
C VAL A 157 -11.49 1.54 -27.42
N ALA A 158 -11.59 2.54 -28.29
CA ALA A 158 -12.33 2.41 -29.54
C ALA A 158 -11.75 1.33 -30.47
N ASP A 159 -10.42 1.26 -30.57
CA ASP A 159 -9.74 0.21 -31.37
C ASP A 159 -10.01 -1.18 -30.76
N CYS A 160 -9.83 -1.36 -29.48
CA CYS A 160 -10.10 -2.62 -28.79
C CYS A 160 -11.56 -3.07 -28.91
N GLU A 161 -12.51 -2.13 -28.78
CA GLU A 161 -13.94 -2.43 -28.89
C GLU A 161 -14.37 -2.80 -30.33
N ALA A 162 -13.60 -2.42 -31.35
CA ALA A 162 -13.83 -2.83 -32.73
C ALA A 162 -13.30 -4.24 -33.06
N ARG A 163 -12.50 -4.85 -32.18
CA ARG A 163 -11.87 -6.15 -32.42
C ARG A 163 -12.80 -7.34 -32.16
N PRO A 164 -12.60 -8.48 -32.84
CA PRO A 164 -13.42 -9.70 -32.62
C PRO A 164 -13.36 -10.23 -31.18
N TRP A 165 -12.27 -9.99 -30.47
CA TRP A 165 -12.07 -10.43 -29.09
C TRP A 165 -12.54 -9.42 -28.02
N SER A 166 -13.18 -8.33 -28.41
CA SER A 166 -13.61 -7.26 -27.51
C SER A 166 -14.47 -7.73 -26.34
N GLU A 167 -15.31 -8.76 -26.51
CA GLU A 167 -16.11 -9.34 -25.43
C GLU A 167 -15.25 -10.00 -24.32
N ARG A 168 -13.98 -10.27 -24.60
CA ARG A 168 -13.03 -10.82 -23.63
C ARG A 168 -12.41 -9.76 -22.72
N ILE A 169 -12.58 -8.47 -23.02
CA ILE A 169 -12.02 -7.37 -22.23
C ILE A 169 -12.86 -7.19 -20.97
N VAL A 170 -12.22 -7.39 -19.82
CA VAL A 170 -12.79 -7.23 -18.48
C VAL A 170 -12.70 -5.78 -18.00
N GLY A 171 -11.63 -5.10 -18.39
CA GLY A 171 -11.43 -3.71 -18.00
C GLY A 171 -10.23 -3.04 -18.66
N TYR A 172 -10.16 -1.72 -18.47
CA TYR A 172 -9.03 -0.89 -18.91
C TYR A 172 -8.31 -0.35 -17.68
N MET A 173 -6.98 -0.43 -17.68
CA MET A 173 -6.12 -0.05 -16.58
C MET A 173 -5.10 0.99 -17.02
N TYR A 174 -4.98 2.09 -16.27
CA TYR A 174 -3.94 3.07 -16.49
C TYR A 174 -2.74 2.79 -15.57
N PHE A 175 -1.56 2.70 -16.18
CA PHE A 175 -0.28 2.52 -15.49
C PHE A 175 0.58 3.76 -15.76
N PRO A 176 0.73 4.67 -14.81
CA PRO A 176 1.59 5.83 -14.99
C PRO A 176 3.05 5.42 -15.07
N MET A 177 3.79 6.09 -15.94
CA MET A 177 5.25 6.03 -15.91
C MET A 177 5.75 6.61 -14.59
N GLY A 178 6.82 6.02 -14.04
CA GLY A 178 7.42 6.52 -12.81
C GLY A 178 6.57 6.31 -11.55
N GLU A 179 5.68 5.31 -11.58
CA GLU A 179 5.08 4.77 -10.36
C GLU A 179 4.26 5.78 -9.53
N GLY A 180 3.40 6.53 -10.14
CA GLY A 180 2.51 7.39 -9.40
C GLY A 180 2.33 8.81 -9.92
N LEU A 181 2.33 9.00 -11.24
CA LEU A 181 2.14 10.27 -11.94
C LEU A 181 3.30 11.27 -11.81
N THR A 182 4.48 10.86 -11.32
CA THR A 182 5.66 11.73 -11.30
C THR A 182 6.98 10.99 -11.41
N THR A 183 7.73 11.29 -12.47
CA THR A 183 9.12 10.83 -12.63
C THR A 183 10.13 11.72 -11.90
N LEU A 184 9.73 12.92 -11.47
CA LEU A 184 10.59 13.80 -10.67
C LEU A 184 11.00 13.14 -9.37
N ALA A 185 10.04 12.64 -8.60
CA ALA A 185 10.30 11.97 -7.33
C ALA A 185 11.21 10.75 -7.52
N CYS A 186 10.99 9.96 -8.58
CA CYS A 186 11.83 8.82 -8.93
C CYS A 186 13.28 9.20 -9.25
N ASN A 187 13.51 10.44 -9.70
CA ASN A 187 14.83 11.00 -9.99
C ASN A 187 15.41 11.86 -8.85
N GLY A 188 14.76 11.85 -7.68
CA GLY A 188 15.23 12.56 -6.50
C GLY A 188 14.94 14.07 -6.50
N PHE A 189 13.97 14.51 -7.29
CA PHE A 189 13.53 15.91 -7.33
C PHE A 189 12.16 16.07 -6.68
N THR A 190 11.98 17.18 -5.98
CA THR A 190 10.74 17.50 -5.26
C THR A 190 9.83 18.43 -6.07
N PHE A 191 10.41 19.36 -6.85
CA PHE A 191 9.67 20.44 -7.46
C PHE A 191 9.66 20.35 -8.99
N ASP A 192 8.47 20.46 -9.57
CA ASP A 192 8.31 20.66 -11.02
C ASP A 192 8.45 22.14 -11.37
N ALA A 193 9.55 22.48 -12.03
CA ALA A 193 9.83 23.83 -12.53
C ALA A 193 9.44 24.01 -14.00
N SER A 194 8.57 23.18 -14.54
CA SER A 194 8.04 23.33 -15.90
C SER A 194 7.31 24.67 -16.09
N ALA A 195 7.24 25.15 -17.32
CA ALA A 195 6.48 26.36 -17.62
C ALA A 195 4.98 26.23 -17.29
N ALA A 196 4.42 25.01 -17.42
CA ALA A 196 3.04 24.71 -17.01
C ALA A 196 2.86 24.91 -15.51
N MET A 197 3.74 24.33 -14.68
CA MET A 197 3.66 24.45 -13.23
C MET A 197 3.92 25.88 -12.76
N GLN A 198 4.88 26.61 -13.36
CA GLN A 198 5.13 28.01 -13.04
C GLN A 198 3.89 28.89 -13.29
N ARG A 199 3.18 28.65 -14.40
CA ARG A 199 1.92 29.36 -14.69
C ARG A 199 0.82 29.03 -13.67
N ALA A 200 0.72 27.76 -13.24
CA ALA A 200 -0.30 27.32 -12.30
C ALA A 200 -0.03 27.83 -10.87
N PHE A 201 1.22 27.82 -10.44
CA PHE A 201 1.60 28.24 -9.09
C PHE A 201 1.58 29.78 -8.90
N GLN A 202 1.79 30.54 -9.97
CA GLN A 202 1.76 32.02 -9.96
C GLN A 202 2.75 32.68 -8.99
N GLN A 203 3.72 31.93 -8.52
CA GLN A 203 4.82 32.37 -7.66
C GLN A 203 6.09 31.66 -8.15
N PRO A 204 7.29 32.12 -7.77
CA PRO A 204 8.51 31.37 -8.05
C PRO A 204 8.43 29.97 -7.40
N VAL A 205 8.55 28.93 -8.21
CA VAL A 205 8.63 27.56 -7.72
C VAL A 205 9.86 27.42 -6.82
N PRO A 206 9.75 26.80 -5.63
CA PRO A 206 10.91 26.55 -4.79
C PRO A 206 11.97 25.73 -5.55
N THR A 207 13.25 26.05 -5.35
CA THR A 207 14.34 25.28 -5.96
C THR A 207 14.85 24.19 -5.02
N GLU A 208 15.40 23.10 -5.57
CA GLU A 208 16.01 22.05 -4.78
C GLU A 208 17.13 22.58 -3.88
N ALA A 209 17.92 23.54 -4.37
CA ALA A 209 19.02 24.15 -3.61
C ALA A 209 18.49 24.98 -2.43
N GLU A 210 17.47 25.84 -2.64
CA GLU A 210 16.81 26.59 -1.56
C GLU A 210 16.19 25.64 -0.55
N TRP A 211 15.50 24.60 -1.03
CA TRP A 211 14.84 23.60 -0.21
C TRP A 211 15.84 22.83 0.64
N LYS A 212 16.94 22.37 0.05
CA LYS A 212 18.02 21.67 0.77
C LYS A 212 18.60 22.56 1.87
N THR A 213 18.99 23.79 1.55
CA THR A 213 19.52 24.75 2.52
C THR A 213 18.53 25.03 3.65
N LYS A 214 17.25 25.15 3.31
CA LYS A 214 16.19 25.37 4.28
C LYS A 214 16.00 24.15 5.19
N ARG A 215 15.95 22.93 4.63
CA ARG A 215 15.83 21.68 5.38
C ARG A 215 16.95 21.49 6.41
N GLU A 216 18.18 21.82 6.05
CA GLU A 216 19.34 21.72 6.94
C GLU A 216 19.21 22.57 8.22
N SER A 217 18.44 23.65 8.17
CA SER A 217 18.18 24.54 9.31
C SER A 217 16.87 24.25 10.06
N LEU A 218 15.99 23.41 9.51
CA LEU A 218 14.69 23.10 10.08
C LEU A 218 14.73 21.86 10.97
N LEU A 219 13.90 21.86 12.01
CA LEU A 219 13.52 20.63 12.69
C LEU A 219 12.73 19.73 11.73
N HIS A 220 12.66 18.44 12.01
CA HIS A 220 11.89 17.49 11.21
C HIS A 220 10.41 17.91 11.08
N TRP A 221 9.82 18.40 12.14
CA TRP A 221 8.51 19.05 12.15
C TRP A 221 8.70 20.57 12.39
N PRO A 222 8.84 21.35 11.32
CA PRO A 222 9.08 22.78 11.44
C PRO A 222 7.81 23.55 11.81
N ASP A 223 8.00 24.78 12.27
CA ASP A 223 6.88 25.72 12.41
C ASP A 223 6.21 25.93 11.03
N PRO A 224 4.88 25.76 10.92
CA PRO A 224 4.14 25.94 9.68
C PRO A 224 4.41 27.24 8.94
N ALA A 225 4.65 28.34 9.65
CA ALA A 225 4.95 29.63 9.05
C ALA A 225 6.29 29.64 8.30
N SER A 226 7.25 28.79 8.68
CA SER A 226 8.56 28.69 8.06
C SER A 226 8.52 28.00 6.68
N MET A 227 7.43 27.29 6.35
CA MET A 227 7.25 26.50 5.13
C MET A 227 6.07 26.98 4.26
N GLN A 228 5.64 28.21 4.41
CA GLN A 228 4.41 28.69 3.79
C GLN A 228 4.39 28.55 2.26
N ARG A 229 5.52 28.89 1.58
CA ARG A 229 5.61 28.81 0.11
C ARG A 229 5.63 27.35 -0.37
N GLU A 230 6.40 26.51 0.28
CA GLU A 230 6.53 25.10 -0.04
C GLU A 230 5.19 24.36 0.17
N ARG A 231 4.52 24.64 1.27
CA ARG A 231 3.18 24.09 1.54
C ARG A 231 2.17 24.52 0.50
N ALA A 232 2.15 25.80 0.11
CA ALA A 232 1.28 26.27 -0.97
C ALA A 232 1.56 25.56 -2.30
N TYR A 233 2.83 25.24 -2.59
CA TYR A 233 3.21 24.45 -3.75
C TYR A 233 2.67 23.01 -3.64
N PHE A 234 2.87 22.35 -2.52
CA PHE A 234 2.40 20.96 -2.31
C PHE A 234 0.88 20.86 -2.33
N ASP A 235 0.17 21.85 -1.79
CA ASP A 235 -1.31 21.89 -1.85
C ASP A 235 -1.81 22.04 -3.29
N LEU A 236 -1.15 22.88 -4.11
CA LEU A 236 -1.45 22.98 -5.54
C LEU A 236 -1.17 21.66 -6.25
N GLN A 237 -0.01 21.06 -5.99
CA GLN A 237 0.37 19.78 -6.61
C GLN A 237 -0.63 18.67 -6.28
N ALA A 238 -1.09 18.58 -5.03
CA ALA A 238 -2.12 17.65 -4.62
C ALA A 238 -3.46 17.90 -5.33
N ALA A 239 -3.85 19.15 -5.50
CA ALA A 239 -5.06 19.51 -6.26
C ALA A 239 -4.95 19.09 -7.74
N LEU A 240 -3.80 19.34 -8.36
CA LEU A 240 -3.52 18.96 -9.75
C LEU A 240 -3.47 17.44 -9.92
N PHE A 241 -2.85 16.71 -8.98
CA PHE A 241 -2.85 15.25 -8.96
C PHE A 241 -4.29 14.70 -8.99
N ARG A 242 -5.16 15.17 -8.10
CA ARG A 242 -6.58 14.77 -8.06
C ARG A 242 -7.31 15.12 -9.35
N GLN A 243 -7.02 16.28 -9.95
CA GLN A 243 -7.60 16.69 -11.24
C GLN A 243 -7.19 15.76 -12.37
N VAL A 244 -5.91 15.44 -12.50
CA VAL A 244 -5.37 14.52 -13.51
C VAL A 244 -5.96 13.13 -13.35
N PHE A 245 -5.96 12.59 -12.14
CA PHE A 245 -6.56 11.29 -11.82
C PHE A 245 -8.02 11.23 -12.29
N ARG A 246 -8.83 12.22 -11.90
CA ARG A 246 -10.24 12.30 -12.31
C ARG A 246 -10.42 12.45 -13.81
N GLY A 247 -9.53 13.19 -14.46
CA GLY A 247 -9.54 13.37 -15.91
C GLY A 247 -9.32 12.07 -16.67
N ILE A 248 -8.33 11.29 -16.25
CA ILE A 248 -8.00 9.97 -16.83
C ILE A 248 -9.20 9.00 -16.66
N MET A 249 -9.71 8.88 -15.46
CA MET A 249 -10.83 7.98 -15.17
C MET A 249 -12.10 8.38 -15.94
N ARG A 250 -12.35 9.67 -16.07
CA ARG A 250 -13.46 10.21 -16.87
C ARG A 250 -13.30 9.84 -18.36
N ALA A 251 -12.12 10.05 -18.93
CA ALA A 251 -11.86 9.72 -20.34
C ALA A 251 -12.12 8.23 -20.65
N LEU A 252 -11.66 7.34 -19.78
CA LEU A 252 -11.91 5.89 -19.88
C LEU A 252 -13.39 5.56 -19.70
N ARG A 253 -14.08 6.15 -18.70
CA ARG A 253 -15.50 5.90 -18.43
C ARG A 253 -16.39 6.36 -19.60
N GLU A 254 -16.12 7.51 -20.18
CA GLU A 254 -16.84 8.02 -21.36
C GLU A 254 -16.68 7.07 -22.56
N ALA A 255 -15.46 6.59 -22.81
CA ALA A 255 -15.16 5.68 -23.90
C ALA A 255 -15.83 4.29 -23.73
N THR A 256 -16.07 3.84 -22.50
CA THR A 256 -16.65 2.52 -22.20
C THR A 256 -18.16 2.56 -21.95
N THR A 257 -18.85 3.69 -22.19
CA THR A 257 -20.28 3.85 -21.89
C THR A 257 -21.16 2.84 -22.63
N ALA A 258 -20.81 2.49 -23.87
CA ALA A 258 -21.59 1.54 -24.68
C ALA A 258 -21.49 0.09 -24.18
N ARG A 259 -20.40 -0.28 -23.53
CA ARG A 259 -20.14 -1.57 -22.91
C ARG A 259 -19.40 -1.35 -21.58
N PRO A 260 -20.13 -1.29 -20.47
CA PRO A 260 -19.52 -1.09 -19.16
C PRO A 260 -18.54 -2.21 -18.81
N VAL A 261 -17.32 -1.81 -18.43
CA VAL A 261 -16.24 -2.68 -17.96
C VAL A 261 -15.55 -2.02 -16.78
N LEU A 262 -14.68 -2.78 -16.12
CA LEU A 262 -13.91 -2.27 -14.97
C LEU A 262 -12.88 -1.23 -15.39
N LEU A 263 -12.72 -0.22 -14.58
CA LEU A 263 -11.68 0.79 -14.73
C LEU A 263 -10.75 0.79 -13.53
N GLY A 264 -9.46 0.78 -13.81
CA GLY A 264 -8.45 0.77 -12.75
C GLY A 264 -7.27 1.67 -13.05
N ILE A 265 -6.50 1.91 -12.01
CA ILE A 265 -5.29 2.74 -12.06
C ILE A 265 -4.23 2.18 -11.11
N ASP A 266 -2.99 2.18 -11.57
CA ASP A 266 -1.83 1.95 -10.72
C ASP A 266 -1.41 3.29 -10.08
N ALA A 267 -1.88 3.53 -8.86
CA ALA A 267 -1.64 4.77 -8.14
C ALA A 267 -1.87 4.62 -6.63
N LEU A 268 -1.68 5.71 -5.89
CA LEU A 268 -1.93 5.82 -4.45
C LEU A 268 -1.03 4.91 -3.60
N LYS A 269 0.21 4.72 -4.04
CA LYS A 269 1.27 3.98 -3.32
C LYS A 269 1.89 4.85 -2.22
N GLN A 270 2.06 6.12 -2.51
CA GLN A 270 2.81 7.07 -1.71
C GLN A 270 2.21 7.32 -0.31
N PRO A 271 0.88 7.37 -0.11
CA PRO A 271 0.31 7.56 1.23
C PRO A 271 0.77 6.51 2.24
N MET A 272 1.12 5.32 1.78
CA MET A 272 1.58 4.21 2.61
C MET A 272 3.09 4.17 2.79
N LEU A 273 3.84 4.99 2.04
CA LEU A 273 5.30 5.11 2.09
C LEU A 273 6.06 3.77 2.02
N GLY A 274 5.46 2.79 1.35
CA GLY A 274 6.11 1.52 1.06
C GLY A 274 7.11 1.63 -0.09
N TRP A 275 6.91 2.62 -0.95
CA TRP A 275 7.68 2.78 -2.16
C TRP A 275 8.85 3.73 -1.98
N LEU A 276 10.02 3.15 -1.96
CA LEU A 276 11.30 3.86 -1.95
C LEU A 276 12.02 3.60 -3.26
N LEU A 277 11.44 4.11 -4.35
CA LEU A 277 11.92 3.90 -5.72
C LEU A 277 13.42 4.12 -5.87
N ASN A 278 13.93 5.18 -5.26
CA ASN A 278 15.35 5.46 -5.27
C ASN A 278 16.17 4.37 -4.58
N GLN A 279 15.58 3.67 -3.62
CA GLN A 279 16.22 2.54 -2.95
C GLN A 279 16.15 1.26 -3.80
N ALA A 280 15.03 1.04 -4.51
CA ALA A 280 14.86 -0.19 -5.28
C ALA A 280 15.54 -0.15 -6.66
N PHE A 281 15.54 1.01 -7.34
CA PHE A 281 15.88 1.03 -8.78
C PHE A 281 16.95 2.04 -9.18
N GLY A 282 17.35 2.97 -8.32
CA GLY A 282 17.97 4.10 -8.94
C GLY A 282 19.37 4.46 -8.60
N ARG A 283 19.76 4.46 -7.38
CA ARG A 283 21.07 4.99 -7.00
C ARG A 283 21.72 4.12 -5.93
N GLN A 284 22.92 3.69 -6.20
CA GLN A 284 23.74 2.94 -5.24
C GLN A 284 24.18 3.80 -4.05
N ASP A 285 24.04 5.10 -4.14
CA ASP A 285 24.38 6.08 -3.11
C ASP A 285 23.42 6.04 -1.89
N TRP A 286 22.20 5.53 -2.02
CA TRP A 286 21.29 5.37 -0.88
C TRP A 286 21.80 4.40 0.19
N ILE A 287 22.71 3.49 -0.17
CA ILE A 287 23.35 2.57 0.77
C ILE A 287 24.17 3.33 1.81
N THR A 288 24.71 4.49 1.45
CA THR A 288 25.56 5.31 2.33
C THR A 288 24.79 6.26 3.22
N ASP A 289 23.54 6.60 2.86
CA ASP A 289 22.66 7.42 3.68
C ASP A 289 21.20 6.96 3.55
N PRO A 290 20.85 5.82 4.18
CA PRO A 290 19.54 5.18 4.02
C PRO A 290 18.37 5.99 4.60
N LEU A 291 18.64 7.01 5.42
CA LEU A 291 17.62 7.85 6.05
C LEU A 291 17.79 9.33 5.73
N GLY A 292 18.78 9.69 4.89
CA GLY A 292 19.18 11.06 4.68
C GLY A 292 18.22 11.87 3.81
N ASP A 293 18.63 12.19 2.62
CA ASP A 293 18.02 13.19 1.77
C ASP A 293 16.89 12.68 0.85
N PHE A 294 16.20 11.58 1.19
CA PHE A 294 15.07 11.15 0.37
C PHE A 294 13.93 12.17 0.46
N PRO A 295 13.48 12.71 -0.69
CA PRO A 295 12.29 13.52 -0.70
C PRO A 295 11.10 12.68 -0.21
N GLU A 296 10.20 13.32 0.51
CA GLU A 296 8.95 12.70 0.89
C GLU A 296 8.11 12.47 -0.38
N MET A 297 7.89 11.19 -0.73
CA MET A 297 7.32 10.79 -2.02
C MET A 297 5.87 11.24 -2.20
N ALA A 298 5.08 11.28 -1.11
CA ALA A 298 3.70 11.72 -1.17
C ALA A 298 3.62 13.22 -1.54
N LEU A 299 4.50 14.04 -0.96
CA LEU A 299 4.60 15.46 -1.32
C LEU A 299 5.04 15.65 -2.77
N ALA A 300 6.12 14.98 -3.18
CA ALA A 300 6.67 15.10 -4.53
C ALA A 300 5.72 14.56 -5.63
N SER A 301 4.85 13.62 -5.32
CA SER A 301 3.83 13.10 -6.23
C SER A 301 2.51 13.86 -6.21
N GLY A 302 2.21 14.56 -5.11
CA GLY A 302 0.90 15.15 -4.86
C GLY A 302 -0.15 14.15 -4.34
N ALA A 303 0.24 12.91 -4.00
CA ALA A 303 -0.68 11.89 -3.49
C ALA A 303 -0.93 12.04 -1.98
N ILE A 304 -1.43 13.19 -1.57
CA ILE A 304 -1.87 13.51 -0.21
C ILE A 304 -3.36 13.89 -0.21
N ASP A 305 -4.05 13.72 0.92
CA ASP A 305 -5.50 13.94 1.06
C ASP A 305 -6.31 13.16 0.00
N VAL A 306 -5.97 11.89 -0.21
CA VAL A 306 -6.56 11.08 -1.28
C VAL A 306 -7.93 10.50 -0.94
N GLY A 307 -8.42 10.69 0.28
CA GLY A 307 -9.69 10.13 0.73
C GLY A 307 -10.89 10.49 -0.15
N ASP A 308 -10.93 11.70 -0.70
CA ASP A 308 -11.98 12.16 -1.62
C ASP A 308 -11.92 11.50 -3.00
N LEU A 309 -10.72 11.12 -3.47
CA LEU A 309 -10.56 10.33 -4.70
C LEU A 309 -11.14 8.93 -4.53
N LEU A 310 -10.99 8.35 -3.34
CA LEU A 310 -11.52 7.02 -3.06
C LEU A 310 -13.06 7.03 -3.06
N ASP A 311 -13.70 8.17 -2.80
CA ASP A 311 -15.15 8.34 -2.83
C ASP A 311 -15.73 8.50 -4.25
N ASP A 312 -14.89 8.78 -5.25
CA ASP A 312 -15.34 8.98 -6.64
C ASP A 312 -15.90 7.67 -7.24
N ALA A 313 -17.08 7.73 -7.84
CA ALA A 313 -17.75 6.57 -8.44
C ALA A 313 -17.20 6.17 -9.83
N GLY A 314 -16.27 6.94 -10.38
CA GLY A 314 -15.84 6.80 -11.77
C GLY A 314 -14.86 5.66 -12.06
N TRP A 315 -14.44 4.89 -11.08
CA TRP A 315 -13.45 3.82 -11.20
C TRP A 315 -13.67 2.71 -10.16
N ASP A 316 -13.05 1.55 -10.36
CA ASP A 316 -13.37 0.31 -9.64
C ASP A 316 -12.17 -0.31 -8.92
N ILE A 317 -10.95 -0.20 -9.48
CA ILE A 317 -9.77 -0.94 -9.03
C ILE A 317 -8.57 -0.02 -8.87
N ILE A 318 -7.86 -0.12 -7.76
CA ILE A 318 -6.47 0.33 -7.63
C ILE A 318 -5.56 -0.87 -7.81
N ILE A 319 -4.46 -0.66 -8.51
CA ILE A 319 -3.36 -1.61 -8.65
C ILE A 319 -2.17 -1.06 -7.88
N THR A 320 -1.52 -1.87 -7.08
CA THR A 320 -0.27 -1.49 -6.43
C THR A 320 0.66 -2.69 -6.28
N PRO A 321 1.98 -2.48 -6.33
CA PRO A 321 2.94 -3.52 -5.97
C PRO A 321 2.89 -3.82 -4.48
N SER A 322 3.57 -4.88 -4.12
CA SER A 322 3.93 -5.15 -2.74
C SER A 322 5.14 -4.32 -2.33
N ASP A 323 5.22 -4.02 -1.04
CA ASP A 323 6.31 -3.26 -0.47
C ASP A 323 7.67 -3.92 -0.74
N TYR A 324 8.55 -3.18 -1.41
CA TYR A 324 9.86 -3.69 -1.81
C TYR A 324 10.83 -3.92 -0.65
N THR A 325 10.62 -3.25 0.49
CA THR A 325 11.55 -3.33 1.63
C THR A 325 11.34 -4.56 2.50
N ALA A 326 10.20 -5.24 2.39
CA ALA A 326 9.81 -6.33 3.29
C ALA A 326 9.29 -7.58 2.55
N ARG A 327 9.90 -7.95 1.44
CA ARG A 327 9.49 -9.08 0.60
C ARG A 327 10.06 -10.42 1.04
N ALA A 328 11.25 -10.45 1.65
CA ALA A 328 11.90 -11.70 2.08
C ALA A 328 11.00 -12.53 3.00
N VAL A 329 11.24 -13.83 3.05
CA VAL A 329 10.59 -14.70 4.05
C VAL A 329 10.89 -14.21 5.46
N GLY A 330 9.91 -14.33 6.34
CA GLY A 330 10.01 -13.84 7.73
C GLY A 330 9.52 -12.41 7.95
N TYR A 331 9.29 -11.60 6.90
CA TYR A 331 8.64 -10.29 7.04
C TYR A 331 7.14 -10.38 6.78
N GLY A 332 6.39 -9.42 7.31
CA GLY A 332 5.00 -9.21 6.93
C GLY A 332 4.94 -8.60 5.53
N TRP A 333 4.53 -9.37 4.54
CA TRP A 333 4.29 -8.87 3.19
C TRP A 333 3.01 -8.02 3.16
N GLU A 334 3.02 -6.92 2.42
CA GLU A 334 1.87 -6.03 2.28
C GLU A 334 1.93 -5.25 0.97
N SER A 335 0.77 -4.84 0.48
CA SER A 335 0.66 -3.87 -0.61
C SER A 335 1.07 -2.47 -0.16
N GLU A 336 1.61 -1.68 -1.07
CA GLU A 336 1.93 -0.26 -0.87
C GLU A 336 0.72 0.66 -0.96
N GLY A 337 -0.45 0.14 -1.32
CA GLY A 337 -1.67 0.93 -1.54
C GLY A 337 -2.46 1.26 -0.28
N VAL A 338 -3.56 1.95 -0.49
CA VAL A 338 -4.52 2.35 0.55
C VAL A 338 -5.46 1.20 0.99
N ASN A 339 -5.04 0.01 0.77
CA ASN A 339 -5.52 -1.32 1.20
C ASN A 339 -7.01 -1.38 1.62
N ASP A 340 -7.27 -1.41 2.94
CA ASP A 340 -8.58 -1.66 3.50
C ASP A 340 -9.56 -0.48 3.30
N SER A 341 -9.06 0.74 3.06
CA SER A 341 -9.86 1.93 2.74
C SER A 341 -10.72 1.77 1.47
N LEU A 342 -10.27 0.96 0.51
CA LEU A 342 -10.98 0.71 -0.76
C LEU A 342 -12.29 -0.04 -0.55
N ARG A 343 -12.29 -1.02 0.36
CA ARG A 343 -13.50 -1.81 0.63
C ARG A 343 -14.64 -1.01 1.21
N LEU A 344 -14.35 0.01 2.02
CA LEU A 344 -15.37 0.91 2.57
C LEU A 344 -16.17 1.62 1.46
N ARG A 345 -15.62 1.65 0.25
CA ARG A 345 -16.15 2.37 -0.91
C ARG A 345 -16.62 1.45 -2.04
N GLY A 346 -16.66 0.15 -1.78
CA GLY A 346 -17.04 -0.84 -2.79
C GLY A 346 -16.04 -0.99 -3.92
N LYS A 347 -14.77 -0.62 -3.70
CA LYS A 347 -13.67 -0.72 -4.66
C LYS A 347 -12.75 -1.87 -4.31
N ALA A 348 -11.95 -2.34 -5.27
CA ALA A 348 -11.02 -3.43 -5.08
C ALA A 348 -9.56 -2.97 -5.16
N LEU A 349 -8.71 -3.65 -4.40
CA LEU A 349 -7.28 -3.67 -4.61
C LEU A 349 -6.91 -4.89 -5.44
N LEU A 350 -6.18 -4.70 -6.52
CA LEU A 350 -5.50 -5.75 -7.27
C LEU A 350 -4.02 -5.68 -6.90
N VAL A 351 -3.59 -6.54 -5.96
CA VAL A 351 -2.23 -6.50 -5.44
C VAL A 351 -1.28 -7.24 -6.36
N GLU A 352 -0.18 -6.58 -6.67
CA GLU A 352 0.90 -7.12 -7.47
C GLU A 352 1.80 -8.02 -6.64
N ASN A 353 2.02 -9.23 -7.13
CA ASN A 353 3.00 -10.17 -6.60
C ASN A 353 4.10 -10.37 -7.66
N ASP A 354 5.08 -9.49 -7.63
CA ASP A 354 6.28 -9.53 -8.46
C ASP A 354 7.48 -10.11 -7.69
N ALA A 355 7.22 -11.14 -6.88
CA ALA A 355 8.24 -11.80 -6.07
C ALA A 355 9.39 -12.32 -6.95
N ARG A 356 10.62 -11.96 -6.58
CA ARG A 356 11.84 -12.50 -7.21
C ARG A 356 12.05 -13.91 -6.71
N THR A 357 12.48 -14.78 -7.62
CA THR A 357 12.74 -16.19 -7.31
C THR A 357 14.17 -16.57 -7.72
N TRP A 358 14.54 -17.83 -7.62
CA TRP A 358 15.85 -18.32 -8.11
C TRP A 358 16.03 -18.18 -9.62
N VAL A 359 14.96 -17.90 -10.36
CA VAL A 359 15.00 -17.62 -11.79
C VAL A 359 15.19 -16.14 -12.01
N GLY A 360 16.10 -15.76 -12.88
CA GLY A 360 16.35 -14.37 -13.25
C GLY A 360 17.64 -13.81 -12.67
N LYS A 361 18.08 -12.73 -13.29
CA LYS A 361 19.39 -12.08 -13.00
C LYS A 361 19.39 -11.30 -11.68
N GLU A 362 18.21 -10.97 -11.13
CA GLU A 362 18.02 -10.16 -9.92
C GLU A 362 17.67 -11.02 -8.70
N SER A 363 17.96 -12.33 -8.78
CA SER A 363 17.60 -13.29 -7.73
C SER A 363 18.20 -12.97 -6.35
N GLU A 364 19.29 -12.21 -6.29
CA GLU A 364 19.97 -11.87 -5.04
C GLU A 364 19.48 -10.53 -4.43
N THR A 365 18.50 -9.88 -5.04
CA THR A 365 18.03 -8.56 -4.62
C THR A 365 16.54 -8.57 -4.20
N LEU A 366 16.10 -7.50 -3.55
CA LEU A 366 14.69 -7.22 -3.26
C LEU A 366 13.97 -8.36 -2.52
N GLY A 367 14.64 -9.08 -1.63
CA GLY A 367 14.03 -10.14 -0.83
C GLY A 367 13.62 -11.37 -1.62
N ALA A 368 14.42 -11.77 -2.62
CA ALA A 368 14.16 -12.92 -3.48
C ALA A 368 14.03 -14.23 -2.71
N PHE A 369 13.25 -15.15 -3.26
CA PHE A 369 13.08 -16.53 -2.76
C PHE A 369 14.03 -17.45 -3.54
N LEU A 370 15.08 -17.93 -2.90
CA LEU A 370 16.19 -18.64 -3.56
C LEU A 370 16.06 -20.16 -3.55
N THR A 371 15.13 -20.69 -2.78
CA THR A 371 14.88 -22.13 -2.66
C THR A 371 13.42 -22.48 -2.87
N PRO A 372 13.09 -23.75 -3.26
CA PRO A 372 11.71 -24.19 -3.37
C PRO A 372 10.88 -24.01 -2.08
N ALA A 373 11.51 -24.15 -0.92
CA ALA A 373 10.87 -23.94 0.37
C ALA A 373 10.54 -22.46 0.59
N GLU A 374 11.45 -21.54 0.27
CA GLU A 374 11.21 -20.10 0.36
C GLU A 374 10.16 -19.63 -0.64
N VAL A 375 10.20 -20.11 -1.89
CA VAL A 375 9.15 -19.80 -2.89
C VAL A 375 7.81 -20.27 -2.39
N ARG A 376 7.68 -21.52 -1.91
CA ARG A 376 6.43 -22.01 -1.38
C ARG A 376 5.93 -21.19 -0.19
N ALA A 377 6.79 -20.96 0.79
CA ALA A 377 6.43 -20.22 2.00
C ALA A 377 6.10 -18.76 1.71
N GLY A 378 6.91 -18.09 0.91
CA GLY A 378 6.74 -16.68 0.57
C GLY A 378 5.50 -16.42 -0.28
N LEU A 379 5.31 -17.18 -1.36
CA LEU A 379 4.15 -17.01 -2.24
C LEU A 379 2.83 -17.35 -1.51
N LEU A 380 2.78 -18.43 -0.72
CA LEU A 380 1.60 -18.73 0.09
C LEU A 380 1.31 -17.68 1.15
N ARG A 381 2.35 -17.02 1.77
CA ARG A 381 2.15 -15.87 2.65
C ARG A 381 1.51 -14.71 1.90
N ASN A 382 2.00 -14.40 0.70
CA ASN A 382 1.49 -13.30 -0.13
C ASN A 382 0.01 -13.54 -0.50
N THR A 383 -0.32 -14.75 -0.92
CA THR A 383 -1.71 -15.15 -1.19
C THR A 383 -2.58 -15.13 0.08
N ALA A 384 -2.07 -15.61 1.22
CA ALA A 384 -2.77 -15.53 2.50
C ALA A 384 -3.11 -14.09 2.90
N TRP A 385 -2.22 -13.14 2.62
CA TRP A 385 -2.48 -11.72 2.84
C TRP A 385 -3.68 -11.24 2.01
N ALA A 386 -3.71 -11.54 0.72
CA ALA A 386 -4.84 -11.19 -0.15
C ALA A 386 -6.15 -11.86 0.29
N LEU A 387 -6.10 -13.14 0.66
CA LEU A 387 -7.27 -13.92 1.13
C LEU A 387 -7.84 -13.36 2.43
N THR A 388 -7.01 -13.08 3.42
CA THR A 388 -7.44 -12.59 4.74
C THR A 388 -7.90 -11.14 4.75
N ARG A 389 -7.61 -10.38 3.69
CA ARG A 389 -8.06 -9.00 3.51
C ARG A 389 -9.13 -8.84 2.43
N GLY A 390 -9.43 -9.91 1.68
CA GLY A 390 -10.43 -9.87 0.61
C GLY A 390 -9.99 -9.03 -0.58
N HIS A 391 -8.74 -9.14 -1.01
CA HIS A 391 -8.22 -8.45 -2.18
C HIS A 391 -8.10 -9.37 -3.39
N LEU A 392 -8.03 -8.77 -4.59
CA LEU A 392 -7.66 -9.43 -5.84
C LEU A 392 -6.15 -9.58 -5.90
N HIS A 393 -5.64 -10.46 -6.75
CA HIS A 393 -4.22 -10.78 -6.80
C HIS A 393 -3.75 -11.01 -8.23
N TYR A 394 -2.56 -10.54 -8.58
CA TYR A 394 -1.92 -10.93 -9.83
C TYR A 394 -0.43 -11.15 -9.68
N TRP A 395 0.08 -12.11 -10.44
CA TRP A 395 1.53 -12.31 -10.60
C TRP A 395 2.02 -11.37 -11.68
N MET A 396 3.13 -10.71 -11.42
CA MET A 396 3.76 -9.81 -12.38
C MET A 396 5.19 -10.22 -12.66
N ASN A 397 5.52 -10.29 -13.93
CA ASN A 397 6.88 -10.47 -14.39
C ASN A 397 7.43 -9.14 -14.89
N VAL A 398 8.51 -8.67 -14.26
CA VAL A 398 9.17 -7.40 -14.57
C VAL A 398 10.62 -7.69 -14.93
N GLY A 399 10.94 -7.82 -16.19
CA GLY A 399 12.31 -7.84 -16.69
C GLY A 399 13.10 -9.14 -16.55
N SER A 400 12.71 -10.09 -15.73
CA SER A 400 13.57 -11.22 -15.36
C SER A 400 12.83 -12.51 -15.08
N HIS A 401 11.96 -13.01 -15.93
CA HIS A 401 11.42 -14.38 -15.93
C HIS A 401 11.11 -15.04 -14.56
N TYR A 402 10.79 -14.28 -13.52
CA TYR A 402 10.72 -14.73 -12.11
C TYR A 402 9.93 -16.01 -11.88
N PHE A 403 8.90 -16.26 -12.70
CA PHE A 403 8.03 -17.41 -12.60
C PHE A 403 8.25 -18.45 -13.71
N HIS A 404 9.20 -18.24 -14.63
CA HIS A 404 9.42 -19.13 -15.79
C HIS A 404 10.28 -20.35 -15.41
N ASP A 405 9.75 -21.15 -14.51
CA ASP A 405 10.29 -22.46 -14.12
C ASP A 405 9.13 -23.37 -13.69
N PRO A 406 8.92 -24.54 -14.33
CA PRO A 406 7.85 -25.45 -13.97
C PRO A 406 7.83 -25.84 -12.48
N LYS A 407 8.98 -25.82 -11.81
CA LYS A 407 9.08 -26.13 -10.39
C LYS A 407 8.40 -25.07 -9.52
N ILE A 408 8.46 -23.78 -9.88
CA ILE A 408 7.76 -22.70 -9.17
C ILE A 408 6.25 -22.92 -9.25
N HIS A 409 5.75 -23.27 -10.44
CA HIS A 409 4.34 -23.56 -10.64
C HIS A 409 3.89 -24.80 -9.85
N GLU A 410 4.75 -25.85 -9.78
CA GLU A 410 4.48 -27.05 -9.00
C GLU A 410 4.40 -26.78 -7.49
N VAL A 411 5.36 -26.01 -6.96
CA VAL A 411 5.49 -25.84 -5.51
C VAL A 411 4.55 -24.76 -4.93
N ALA A 412 4.12 -23.79 -5.72
CA ALA A 412 3.34 -22.67 -5.21
C ALA A 412 2.20 -22.20 -6.13
N VAL A 413 2.44 -21.75 -7.37
CA VAL A 413 1.45 -21.02 -8.19
C VAL A 413 0.13 -21.78 -8.38
N ARG A 414 0.18 -23.10 -8.55
CA ARG A 414 -1.04 -23.93 -8.68
C ARG A 414 -1.89 -23.93 -7.41
N ASP A 415 -1.25 -24.00 -6.24
CA ASP A 415 -1.95 -23.96 -4.95
C ASP A 415 -2.52 -22.56 -4.71
N GLU A 416 -1.76 -21.50 -4.98
CA GLU A 416 -2.23 -20.11 -4.88
C GLU A 416 -3.46 -19.88 -5.76
N ARG A 417 -3.38 -20.25 -7.05
CA ARG A 417 -4.50 -20.14 -7.98
C ARG A 417 -5.74 -20.88 -7.48
N ARG A 418 -5.59 -22.14 -7.00
CA ARG A 418 -6.70 -22.91 -6.45
C ARG A 418 -7.35 -22.22 -5.25
N LEU A 419 -6.55 -21.68 -4.34
CA LEU A 419 -7.04 -20.95 -3.17
C LEU A 419 -7.77 -19.66 -3.57
N LEU A 420 -7.22 -18.92 -4.53
CA LEU A 420 -7.84 -17.70 -5.06
C LEU A 420 -9.18 -18.00 -5.74
N ASP A 421 -9.26 -19.05 -6.56
CA ASP A 421 -10.52 -19.47 -7.19
C ASP A 421 -11.58 -19.88 -6.17
N ALA A 422 -11.21 -20.67 -5.18
CA ALA A 422 -12.13 -21.10 -4.14
C ALA A 422 -12.65 -19.91 -3.33
N SER A 423 -11.80 -18.90 -3.14
CA SER A 423 -12.09 -17.73 -2.30
C SER A 423 -13.26 -16.88 -2.78
N VAL A 424 -13.65 -16.93 -4.05
CA VAL A 424 -14.80 -16.16 -4.57
C VAL A 424 -16.12 -16.55 -3.91
N ASN A 425 -16.17 -17.75 -3.33
CA ASN A 425 -17.33 -18.29 -2.62
C ASN A 425 -17.22 -18.14 -1.10
N TRP A 426 -16.08 -17.63 -0.57
CA TRP A 426 -15.90 -17.49 0.86
C TRP A 426 -16.38 -16.12 1.33
N PRO A 427 -17.14 -16.06 2.43
CA PRO A 427 -17.42 -14.78 3.04
C PRO A 427 -16.13 -14.15 3.55
N HIS A 428 -16.05 -12.82 3.43
CA HIS A 428 -15.00 -12.06 4.08
C HIS A 428 -15.64 -11.17 5.15
N ARG A 429 -15.28 -11.41 6.40
CA ARG A 429 -15.71 -10.63 7.55
C ARG A 429 -14.48 -10.14 8.30
N GLU A 430 -14.51 -8.87 8.64
CA GLU A 430 -13.48 -8.28 9.49
C GLU A 430 -13.64 -8.77 10.92
N THR A 431 -12.52 -8.92 11.61
CA THR A 431 -12.49 -9.20 13.04
C THR A 431 -12.27 -7.90 13.81
N GLU A 432 -13.08 -7.66 14.85
CA GLU A 432 -12.88 -6.56 15.80
C GLU A 432 -11.58 -6.71 16.62
N GLU A 433 -11.03 -7.91 16.62
CA GLU A 433 -9.79 -8.29 17.32
C GLU A 433 -8.51 -7.83 16.60
N ALA A 434 -8.62 -7.28 15.39
CA ALA A 434 -7.47 -6.70 14.68
C ALA A 434 -7.07 -5.34 15.29
N ILE A 435 -5.81 -4.95 15.06
CA ILE A 435 -5.36 -3.59 15.30
C ILE A 435 -5.76 -2.71 14.11
N CYS A 436 -6.45 -1.61 14.36
CA CYS A 436 -6.68 -0.58 13.35
C CYS A 436 -5.47 0.35 13.28
N PHE A 437 -4.68 0.23 12.24
CA PHE A 437 -3.56 1.11 11.95
C PHE A 437 -4.06 2.27 11.08
N VAL A 438 -4.03 3.48 11.62
CA VAL A 438 -4.65 4.65 11.00
C VAL A 438 -3.57 5.61 10.52
N ILE A 439 -3.45 5.77 9.21
CA ILE A 439 -2.50 6.69 8.58
C ILE A 439 -3.20 8.02 8.26
N ASP A 440 -2.59 9.11 8.67
CA ASP A 440 -2.96 10.44 8.22
C ASP A 440 -2.14 10.79 6.97
N ASP A 441 -2.75 10.64 5.80
CA ASP A 441 -2.12 10.90 4.51
C ASP A 441 -1.93 12.40 4.21
N SER A 442 -2.42 13.27 5.09
CA SER A 442 -2.11 14.70 5.05
C SER A 442 -0.83 15.06 5.80
N SER A 443 -0.34 14.15 6.63
CA SER A 443 0.77 14.40 7.56
C SER A 443 2.08 14.83 6.91
N PRO A 444 2.48 14.35 5.72
CA PRO A 444 3.75 14.75 5.09
C PRO A 444 3.93 16.25 4.90
N ARG A 445 2.84 16.99 4.74
CA ARG A 445 2.90 18.47 4.61
C ARG A 445 3.42 19.20 5.85
N HIS A 446 3.50 18.51 6.98
CA HIS A 446 3.97 19.06 8.25
C HIS A 446 5.42 18.70 8.55
N GLU A 447 6.09 17.98 7.66
CA GLU A 447 7.50 17.60 7.77
C GLU A 447 8.39 18.52 6.93
N ASN A 448 9.69 18.47 7.20
CA ASN A 448 10.69 19.23 6.44
C ASN A 448 10.96 18.66 5.04
N GLY A 449 10.13 17.77 4.55
CA GLY A 449 10.21 17.15 3.23
C GLY A 449 11.11 15.91 3.15
N THR A 450 11.56 15.37 4.30
CA THR A 450 12.26 14.08 4.35
C THR A 450 11.34 12.98 4.86
N ALA A 451 11.43 11.78 4.28
CA ALA A 451 10.58 10.65 4.62
C ALA A 451 11.02 9.86 5.88
N GLY A 452 12.09 10.29 6.54
CA GLY A 452 12.75 9.46 7.59
C GLY A 452 11.84 9.01 8.72
N TYR A 453 11.05 9.90 9.30
CA TYR A 453 10.11 9.51 10.35
C TYR A 453 8.97 8.64 9.83
N GLN A 454 8.40 8.96 8.67
CA GLN A 454 7.31 8.21 8.08
C GLN A 454 7.72 6.75 7.79
N GLN A 455 8.95 6.51 7.33
CA GLN A 455 9.46 5.15 7.13
C GLN A 455 9.46 4.35 8.44
N ILE A 456 9.92 4.96 9.52
CA ILE A 456 9.94 4.32 10.84
C ILE A 456 8.52 4.06 11.35
N ALA A 457 7.68 5.07 11.28
CA ALA A 457 6.37 5.09 11.91
C ALA A 457 5.31 4.33 11.13
N THR A 458 5.43 4.24 9.81
CA THR A 458 4.46 3.56 8.96
C THR A 458 5.00 2.24 8.40
N LEU A 459 6.13 2.27 7.69
CA LEU A 459 6.68 1.11 7.01
C LEU A 459 7.23 0.07 8.01
N TRP A 460 8.24 0.43 8.77
CA TRP A 460 8.86 -0.50 9.72
C TRP A 460 7.91 -0.89 10.87
N GLN A 461 7.00 0.01 11.26
CA GLN A 461 5.97 -0.33 12.25
C GLN A 461 5.06 -1.46 11.77
N ARG A 462 4.69 -1.48 10.49
CA ARG A 462 3.86 -2.57 9.93
C ARG A 462 4.65 -3.87 9.85
N HIS A 463 5.84 -3.84 9.27
CA HIS A 463 6.58 -5.06 8.95
C HIS A 463 7.28 -5.72 10.14
N LEU A 464 7.72 -4.95 11.12
CA LEU A 464 8.45 -5.47 12.30
C LEU A 464 7.59 -5.50 13.56
N GLY A 465 6.68 -4.55 13.73
CA GLY A 465 5.83 -4.47 14.91
C GLY A 465 4.51 -5.20 14.73
N LEU A 466 3.67 -4.69 13.84
CA LEU A 466 2.30 -5.19 13.66
C LEU A 466 2.25 -6.61 13.08
N ALA A 467 3.05 -6.92 12.08
CA ALA A 467 3.03 -8.24 11.45
C ALA A 467 3.40 -9.38 12.41
N HIS A 468 4.23 -9.09 13.44
CA HIS A 468 4.75 -10.07 14.39
C HIS A 468 4.10 -10.04 15.77
N CYS A 469 3.10 -9.19 15.99
CA CYS A 469 2.50 -9.08 17.33
C CYS A 469 1.51 -10.20 17.67
N GLY A 470 1.28 -11.16 16.76
CA GLY A 470 0.34 -12.27 16.98
C GLY A 470 -1.13 -11.84 16.92
N VAL A 471 -1.40 -10.62 16.45
CA VAL A 471 -2.73 -10.04 16.23
C VAL A 471 -2.80 -9.53 14.81
N PRO A 472 -3.84 -9.81 14.02
CA PRO A 472 -3.98 -9.25 12.69
C PRO A 472 -4.15 -7.73 12.76
N TYR A 473 -3.81 -7.02 11.69
CA TYR A 473 -4.03 -5.58 11.60
C TYR A 473 -4.67 -5.19 10.27
N ARG A 474 -5.29 -4.00 10.24
CA ARG A 474 -5.90 -3.39 9.06
C ARG A 474 -5.41 -1.96 8.93
N VAL A 475 -5.30 -1.48 7.70
CA VAL A 475 -4.74 -0.16 7.39
C VAL A 475 -5.80 0.72 6.77
N TYR A 476 -6.09 1.82 7.45
CA TYR A 476 -7.08 2.81 7.02
C TYR A 476 -6.50 4.20 7.01
N LEU A 477 -7.08 5.07 6.18
CA LEU A 477 -6.81 6.50 6.25
C LEU A 477 -7.56 7.15 7.43
N PHE A 478 -7.02 8.23 7.97
CA PHE A 478 -7.67 8.98 9.04
C PHE A 478 -9.08 9.45 8.64
N SER A 479 -9.28 9.83 7.38
CA SER A 479 -10.58 10.23 6.84
C SER A 479 -11.64 9.12 6.88
N ASP A 480 -11.23 7.85 6.92
CA ASP A 480 -12.14 6.70 6.99
C ASP A 480 -12.88 6.60 8.32
N LEU A 481 -12.32 7.15 9.39
CA LEU A 481 -12.97 7.17 10.70
C LEU A 481 -14.33 7.88 10.69
N ALA A 482 -14.57 8.74 9.69
CA ALA A 482 -15.85 9.42 9.51
C ALA A 482 -16.90 8.60 8.75
N LYS A 483 -16.53 7.44 8.17
CA LYS A 483 -17.44 6.61 7.39
C LYS A 483 -18.35 5.79 8.30
N GLU A 484 -19.64 5.74 7.98
CA GLU A 484 -20.62 4.97 8.76
C GLU A 484 -20.35 3.46 8.77
N ASN A 485 -19.81 2.95 7.66
CA ASN A 485 -19.47 1.54 7.49
C ASN A 485 -18.04 1.20 7.92
N MET A 486 -17.32 2.12 8.60
CA MET A 486 -16.01 1.84 9.17
C MET A 486 -16.13 0.74 10.24
N PRO A 487 -15.42 -0.39 10.11
CA PRO A 487 -15.41 -1.43 11.14
C PRO A 487 -14.93 -0.91 12.49
N ARG A 488 -15.40 -1.52 13.56
CA ARG A 488 -14.99 -1.18 14.91
C ARG A 488 -13.85 -2.10 15.35
N TYR A 489 -12.88 -1.52 16.05
CA TYR A 489 -11.72 -2.25 16.57
C TYR A 489 -11.54 -1.97 18.06
N ARG A 490 -10.92 -2.90 18.78
CA ARG A 490 -10.59 -2.69 20.21
C ARG A 490 -9.33 -1.85 20.37
N THR A 491 -8.42 -1.92 19.41
CA THR A 491 -7.11 -1.23 19.46
C THR A 491 -6.89 -0.42 18.20
N TYR A 492 -6.52 0.85 18.37
CA TYR A 492 -6.14 1.77 17.30
C TYR A 492 -4.71 2.24 17.50
N LEU A 493 -3.95 2.38 16.41
CA LEU A 493 -2.60 2.94 16.41
C LEU A 493 -2.51 4.07 15.38
N PHE A 494 -2.15 5.26 15.86
CA PHE A 494 -1.98 6.49 15.10
C PHE A 494 -0.50 6.87 15.03
N PRO A 495 0.23 6.48 13.97
CA PRO A 495 1.68 6.73 13.91
C PRO A 495 2.03 8.19 13.58
N ASN A 496 1.23 8.86 12.77
CA ASN A 496 1.58 10.13 12.12
C ASN A 496 0.45 11.18 12.15
N LEU A 497 -0.34 11.22 13.20
CA LEU A 497 -1.41 12.21 13.38
C LEU A 497 -0.83 13.56 13.86
N PHE A 498 -0.12 14.27 12.96
CA PHE A 498 0.63 15.49 13.30
C PHE A 498 -0.25 16.69 13.55
N GLU A 499 -1.34 16.81 12.81
CA GLU A 499 -2.32 17.85 13.02
C GLU A 499 -3.49 17.35 13.86
N LEU A 500 -3.75 18.07 14.94
CA LEU A 500 -4.99 17.99 15.70
C LEU A 500 -5.68 19.35 15.64
N ASN A 501 -6.98 19.33 15.39
CA ASN A 501 -7.84 20.50 15.45
C ASN A 501 -9.17 20.09 16.11
N PRO A 502 -10.07 21.03 16.45
CA PRO A 502 -11.33 20.70 17.13
C PRO A 502 -12.20 19.67 16.39
N GLU A 503 -12.19 19.66 15.06
CA GLU A 503 -12.97 18.72 14.25
C GLU A 503 -12.38 17.30 14.36
N ARG A 504 -11.07 17.17 14.25
CA ARG A 504 -10.36 15.89 14.40
C ARG A 504 -10.49 15.35 15.83
N LEU A 505 -10.40 16.20 16.84
CA LEU A 505 -10.66 15.81 18.23
C LEU A 505 -12.09 15.30 18.43
N ALA A 506 -13.08 16.00 17.89
CA ALA A 506 -14.49 15.59 17.95
C ALA A 506 -14.69 14.24 17.23
N LEU A 507 -14.03 14.01 16.08
CA LEU A 507 -14.08 12.76 15.36
C LEU A 507 -13.49 11.61 16.21
N LEU A 508 -12.30 11.78 16.77
CA LEU A 508 -11.66 10.78 17.64
C LEU A 508 -12.55 10.43 18.85
N ARG A 509 -13.11 11.42 19.53
CA ARG A 509 -14.01 11.20 20.67
C ARG A 509 -15.27 10.43 20.28
N ARG A 510 -15.84 10.73 19.11
CA ARG A 510 -17.04 10.09 18.62
C ARG A 510 -16.81 8.65 18.13
N THR A 511 -15.65 8.34 17.53
CA THR A 511 -15.43 7.10 16.81
C THR A 511 -14.44 6.15 17.47
N VAL A 512 -13.45 6.65 18.20
CA VAL A 512 -12.32 5.88 18.74
C VAL A 512 -12.30 5.86 20.27
N LEU A 513 -12.38 7.03 20.91
CA LEU A 513 -12.19 7.19 22.37
C LEU A 513 -13.47 6.91 23.15
N ARG A 514 -13.98 5.68 23.00
CA ARG A 514 -15.25 5.24 23.61
C ARG A 514 -15.26 3.71 23.76
N ASP A 515 -16.24 3.20 24.51
CA ASP A 515 -16.50 1.76 24.65
C ASP A 515 -15.31 0.95 25.20
N GLY A 516 -14.45 1.57 26.03
CA GLY A 516 -13.26 0.94 26.63
C GLY A 516 -12.11 0.67 25.68
N ARG A 517 -12.15 1.21 24.46
CA ARG A 517 -11.12 0.99 23.42
C ARG A 517 -9.80 1.62 23.79
N LEU A 518 -8.73 1.05 23.23
CA LEU A 518 -7.37 1.55 23.37
C LEU A 518 -6.95 2.31 22.10
N ALA A 519 -6.50 3.55 22.27
CA ALA A 519 -5.84 4.33 21.23
C ALA A 519 -4.38 4.57 21.57
N ILE A 520 -3.47 4.25 20.66
CA ILE A 520 -2.04 4.45 20.79
C ILE A 520 -1.61 5.59 19.86
N PHE A 521 -0.99 6.63 20.42
CA PHE A 521 -0.58 7.82 19.69
C PHE A 521 0.96 7.91 19.59
N GLY A 522 1.44 8.16 18.37
CA GLY A 522 2.87 8.33 18.08
C GLY A 522 3.46 9.64 18.61
N PRO A 523 4.78 9.80 18.47
CA PRO A 523 5.56 10.86 19.16
C PRO A 523 5.28 12.28 18.68
N ALA A 524 4.71 12.45 17.50
CA ALA A 524 4.43 13.76 16.90
C ALA A 524 2.93 14.06 16.81
N THR A 525 2.10 13.30 17.52
CA THR A 525 0.66 13.56 17.55
C THR A 525 0.41 14.98 18.07
N GLY A 526 -0.32 15.80 17.28
CA GLY A 526 -0.60 17.19 17.63
C GLY A 526 0.62 18.13 17.62
N ILE A 527 1.70 17.77 16.92
CA ILE A 527 2.94 18.57 16.88
C ILE A 527 2.72 19.99 16.33
N THR A 528 1.70 20.19 15.50
CA THR A 528 1.35 21.50 14.93
C THR A 528 0.73 22.44 15.98
N ASP A 529 0.09 21.91 17.00
CA ASP A 529 -0.42 22.61 18.19
C ASP A 529 -0.49 21.66 19.37
N VAL A 530 0.52 21.68 20.20
CA VAL A 530 0.64 20.78 21.38
C VAL A 530 -0.48 20.97 22.41
N LYS A 531 -1.20 22.10 22.38
CA LYS A 531 -2.37 22.31 23.23
C LYS A 531 -3.50 21.35 22.87
N GLN A 532 -3.65 21.03 21.60
CA GLN A 532 -4.65 20.06 21.14
C GLN A 532 -4.32 18.63 21.62
N LEU A 533 -3.04 18.25 21.65
CA LEU A 533 -2.61 17.00 22.25
C LEU A 533 -2.91 16.99 23.77
N SER A 534 -2.63 18.10 24.45
CA SER A 534 -2.92 18.27 25.87
C SER A 534 -4.42 18.15 26.15
N GLU A 535 -5.27 18.70 25.31
CA GLU A 535 -6.72 18.57 25.38
C GLU A 535 -7.20 17.12 25.11
N LEU A 536 -6.58 16.45 24.12
CA LEU A 536 -6.89 15.06 23.78
C LEU A 536 -6.64 14.10 24.95
N LEU A 537 -5.48 14.22 25.58
CA LEU A 537 -5.03 13.32 26.65
C LEU A 537 -5.42 13.79 28.06
N GLY A 538 -5.82 15.06 28.22
CA GLY A 538 -6.01 15.67 29.54
C GLY A 538 -4.71 15.75 30.34
N ILE A 539 -3.57 15.90 29.67
CA ILE A 539 -2.21 15.97 30.23
C ILE A 539 -1.51 17.15 29.59
N GLU A 540 -0.90 18.01 30.38
CA GLU A 540 -0.15 19.16 29.87
C GLU A 540 1.18 18.72 29.26
N PHE A 541 1.42 19.09 27.98
CA PHE A 541 2.66 18.83 27.25
C PHE A 541 3.40 20.10 26.89
N GLU A 542 4.71 19.99 26.76
CA GLU A 542 5.62 21.04 26.29
C GLU A 542 6.46 20.55 25.10
N LEU A 543 6.92 21.51 24.26
CA LEU A 543 7.84 21.26 23.15
C LEU A 543 9.27 21.60 23.55
N ILE A 544 10.17 20.67 23.29
CA ILE A 544 11.62 20.92 23.37
C ILE A 544 12.14 21.08 21.93
N ALA A 545 12.58 22.27 21.57
CA ALA A 545 13.03 22.65 20.23
C ALA A 545 14.41 22.02 19.90
N ARG A 546 14.48 20.71 19.82
CA ARG A 546 15.68 19.94 19.49
C ARG A 546 15.32 18.69 18.70
N GLN A 547 16.24 18.25 17.85
CA GLN A 547 16.22 16.92 17.25
C GLN A 547 17.13 15.98 18.05
N ALA A 548 16.66 14.75 18.27
CA ALA A 548 17.46 13.71 18.89
C ALA A 548 16.92 12.32 18.53
N PRO A 549 17.77 11.30 18.45
CA PRO A 549 17.33 9.90 18.52
C PRO A 549 16.55 9.66 19.81
N ARG A 550 15.51 8.86 19.73
CA ARG A 550 14.63 8.61 20.88
C ARG A 550 14.50 7.13 21.13
N ARG A 551 14.67 6.78 22.39
CA ARG A 551 14.44 5.42 22.88
C ARG A 551 13.62 5.47 24.15
N VAL A 552 12.86 4.42 24.37
CA VAL A 552 12.07 4.23 25.60
C VAL A 552 12.56 2.98 26.29
N LEU A 553 12.91 3.10 27.57
CA LEU A 553 13.13 1.97 28.46
C LEU A 553 11.80 1.67 29.16
N VAL A 554 11.25 0.49 28.92
CA VAL A 554 9.94 0.07 29.45
C VAL A 554 10.07 -0.38 30.91
N HIS A 555 9.10 -0.04 31.73
CA HIS A 555 9.02 -0.41 33.16
C HIS A 555 8.07 -1.60 33.32
N GLY A 556 8.55 -2.71 33.90
CA GLY A 556 7.79 -3.95 34.08
C GLY A 556 6.82 -3.96 35.27
N ARG A 557 6.16 -2.83 35.59
CA ARG A 557 5.34 -2.69 36.83
C ARG A 557 3.83 -2.57 36.61
N HIS A 558 3.38 -2.56 35.36
CA HIS A 558 1.96 -2.41 35.02
C HIS A 558 1.48 -3.64 34.23
N PRO A 559 0.19 -4.03 34.29
CA PRO A 559 -0.32 -5.16 33.50
C PRO A 559 0.06 -5.14 32.01
N VAL A 560 0.08 -3.95 31.37
CA VAL A 560 0.54 -3.79 29.97
C VAL A 560 2.01 -4.18 29.77
N THR A 561 2.84 -4.11 30.80
CA THR A 561 4.30 -4.27 30.67
C THR A 561 4.86 -5.40 31.51
N ALA A 562 4.04 -6.03 32.37
CA ALA A 562 4.49 -7.03 33.33
C ALA A 562 5.08 -8.30 32.71
N ASN A 563 4.60 -8.69 31.51
CA ASN A 563 5.04 -9.87 30.78
C ASN A 563 6.17 -9.58 29.78
N LEU A 564 6.59 -8.33 29.65
CA LEU A 564 7.66 -7.96 28.72
C LEU A 564 9.04 -8.32 29.29
N PRO A 565 10.03 -8.57 28.41
CA PRO A 565 11.40 -8.77 28.85
C PRO A 565 11.90 -7.64 29.73
N ALA A 566 12.65 -7.98 30.75
CA ALA A 566 13.28 -6.98 31.61
C ALA A 566 14.17 -6.04 30.79
N ALA A 567 14.09 -4.74 31.05
CA ALA A 567 14.82 -3.71 30.32
C ALA A 567 14.54 -3.65 28.81
N LEU A 568 13.34 -4.02 28.39
CA LEU A 568 12.92 -3.83 27.00
C LEU A 568 13.11 -2.37 26.60
N THR A 569 13.85 -2.16 25.51
CA THR A 569 14.11 -0.84 24.95
C THR A 569 13.65 -0.81 23.49
N TYR A 570 12.98 0.25 23.08
CA TYR A 570 12.56 0.43 21.69
C TYR A 570 12.76 1.87 21.23
N GLY A 571 12.63 2.10 19.94
CA GLY A 571 12.86 3.36 19.24
C GLY A 571 13.90 3.20 18.15
N ASP A 572 14.23 4.29 17.49
CA ASP A 572 15.17 4.32 16.37
C ASP A 572 16.36 5.24 16.64
N SER A 573 17.40 5.11 15.80
CA SER A 573 18.58 5.99 15.83
C SER A 573 18.39 7.28 15.02
N TYR A 574 17.34 7.39 14.20
CA TYR A 574 17.03 8.59 13.46
C TYR A 574 16.68 9.76 14.39
N ALA A 575 17.32 10.91 14.16
CA ALA A 575 17.10 12.11 14.96
C ALA A 575 15.96 12.94 14.36
N TYR A 576 14.89 13.12 15.12
CA TYR A 576 13.76 13.94 14.74
C TYR A 576 13.29 14.83 15.92
N GLY A 577 12.60 15.94 15.60
CA GLY A 577 12.16 16.93 16.56
C GLY A 577 11.30 18.03 15.93
N PRO A 578 10.69 18.90 16.75
CA PRO A 578 10.89 19.05 18.21
C PRO A 578 10.39 17.84 19.01
N ILE A 579 10.78 17.77 20.28
CA ILE A 579 10.39 16.68 21.17
C ILE A 579 9.20 17.13 22.00
N ILE A 580 8.11 16.39 21.97
CA ILE A 580 6.97 16.55 22.87
C ILE A 580 7.26 15.76 24.15
N VAL A 581 6.98 16.34 25.31
CA VAL A 581 7.08 15.65 26.62
C VAL A 581 6.02 16.20 27.56
N PRO A 582 5.52 15.39 28.54
CA PRO A 582 4.69 15.91 29.62
C PRO A 582 5.45 16.97 30.43
N THR A 583 4.76 18.03 30.83
CA THR A 583 5.36 19.07 31.68
C THR A 583 5.69 18.51 33.07
N ARG A 584 6.59 19.17 33.77
CA ARG A 584 6.90 18.79 35.17
C ARG A 584 5.68 18.89 36.09
N ALA A 585 4.79 19.83 35.83
CA ALA A 585 3.54 19.95 36.58
C ALA A 585 2.63 18.74 36.38
N ALA A 586 2.45 18.29 35.12
CA ALA A 586 1.67 17.11 34.80
C ALA A 586 2.25 15.82 35.40
N VAL A 587 3.59 15.67 35.39
CA VAL A 587 4.26 14.53 36.04
C VAL A 587 4.03 14.52 37.55
N ASN A 588 4.09 15.68 38.20
CA ASN A 588 3.86 15.80 39.64
C ASN A 588 2.38 15.61 40.03
N ALA A 589 1.44 15.97 39.16
CA ALA A 589 0.01 15.73 39.39
C ALA A 589 -0.35 14.24 39.41
N GLY A 590 0.40 13.41 38.65
CA GLY A 590 0.22 11.95 38.68
C GLY A 590 -1.06 11.46 37.97
N ASP A 591 -1.62 12.23 37.08
CA ASP A 591 -2.88 11.94 36.39
C ASP A 591 -2.76 10.87 35.27
N PHE A 592 -1.59 10.24 35.16
CA PHE A 592 -1.31 9.18 34.19
C PHE A 592 -0.28 8.18 34.74
N VAL A 593 -0.24 7.00 34.17
CA VAL A 593 0.73 5.96 34.51
C VAL A 593 1.94 6.05 33.57
N THR A 594 3.15 6.15 34.13
CA THR A 594 4.39 6.05 33.35
C THR A 594 4.74 4.58 33.15
N LEU A 595 4.62 4.11 31.91
CA LEU A 595 4.98 2.74 31.50
C LEU A 595 6.45 2.61 31.06
N GLY A 596 7.09 3.71 30.73
CA GLY A 596 8.49 3.73 30.29
C GLY A 596 9.10 5.12 30.32
N SER A 597 10.41 5.17 30.49
CA SER A 597 11.20 6.41 30.49
C SER A 597 11.84 6.65 29.15
N ALA A 598 11.75 7.89 28.65
CA ALA A 598 12.50 8.33 27.50
C ALA A 598 14.00 8.38 27.84
N THR A 599 14.81 7.69 27.05
CA THR A 599 16.25 7.85 27.08
C THR A 599 16.65 8.56 25.79
N THR A 600 17.18 9.76 25.91
CA THR A 600 17.75 10.49 24.79
C THR A 600 19.27 10.50 24.95
N PHE A 601 19.97 10.84 23.89
CA PHE A 601 21.42 11.01 23.91
C PHE A 601 21.92 11.94 25.04
N TRP A 602 21.05 12.83 25.52
CA TRP A 602 21.35 13.82 26.56
C TRP A 602 20.98 13.37 28.00
N GLY A 603 20.62 12.10 28.18
CA GLY A 603 20.26 11.59 29.49
C GLY A 603 18.97 12.17 30.09
N VAL A 604 18.07 12.69 29.27
CA VAL A 604 16.80 13.24 29.78
C VAL A 604 15.88 12.07 30.13
N ASN A 605 15.76 11.83 31.43
CA ASN A 605 14.90 10.78 31.96
C ASN A 605 13.49 11.35 32.24
N LYS A 606 12.67 11.42 31.19
CA LYS A 606 11.26 11.86 31.25
C LYS A 606 10.32 10.71 30.89
N PRO A 607 9.03 10.77 31.26
CA PRO A 607 8.06 9.80 30.78
C PRO A 607 8.09 9.73 29.26
N GLY A 608 8.30 8.55 28.70
CA GLY A 608 8.42 8.31 27.26
C GLY A 608 7.37 7.35 26.71
N LEU A 609 6.73 6.60 27.60
CA LEU A 609 5.55 5.78 27.32
C LEU A 609 4.60 5.99 28.48
N ILE A 610 3.41 6.51 28.22
CA ILE A 610 2.41 6.82 29.26
C ILE A 610 1.07 6.20 28.90
N LEU A 611 0.31 5.84 29.95
CA LEU A 611 -1.08 5.40 29.84
C LEU A 611 -1.99 6.37 30.59
N LYS A 612 -3.00 6.84 29.91
CA LYS A 612 -4.11 7.61 30.48
C LYS A 612 -5.38 6.80 30.33
N GLU A 613 -6.08 6.56 31.41
CA GLU A 613 -7.39 5.94 31.40
C GLU A 613 -8.46 6.95 31.72
N THR A 614 -9.60 6.80 31.08
CA THR A 614 -10.85 7.51 31.34
C THR A 614 -11.95 6.47 31.54
N PRO A 615 -13.14 6.84 32.01
CA PRO A 615 -14.25 5.90 32.08
C PRO A 615 -14.62 5.26 30.74
N ASP A 616 -14.37 5.97 29.63
CA ASP A 616 -14.83 5.58 28.30
C ASP A 616 -13.71 4.98 27.43
N SER A 617 -12.42 5.25 27.71
CA SER A 617 -11.33 4.87 26.84
C SER A 617 -9.99 4.75 27.54
N LYS A 618 -9.05 4.08 26.89
CA LYS A 618 -7.65 3.98 27.27
C LYS A 618 -6.80 4.63 26.20
N MET A 619 -5.81 5.41 26.60
CA MET A 619 -4.95 6.13 25.68
C MET A 619 -3.49 5.91 26.05
N ILE A 620 -2.69 5.44 25.12
CA ILE A 620 -1.23 5.36 25.25
C ILE A 620 -0.63 6.43 24.33
N TRP A 621 0.34 7.16 24.84
CA TRP A 621 1.20 8.02 24.05
C TRP A 621 2.64 7.60 24.20
N THR A 622 3.41 7.63 23.11
CA THR A 622 4.83 7.28 23.10
C THR A 622 5.69 8.36 22.48
N VAL A 623 6.89 8.56 23.00
CA VAL A 623 7.87 9.51 22.45
C VAL A 623 8.69 8.92 21.31
N ALA A 624 8.60 7.61 21.07
CA ALA A 624 9.43 6.89 20.08
C ALA A 624 8.64 5.85 19.30
N MET A 625 9.06 5.63 18.07
CA MET A 625 8.60 4.59 17.14
C MET A 625 9.84 3.88 16.57
N PRO A 626 9.72 2.64 16.02
CA PRO A 626 8.53 1.80 16.01
C PRO A 626 8.29 1.11 17.37
N LEU A 627 7.04 0.75 17.64
CA LEU A 627 6.67 -0.09 18.79
C LEU A 627 7.00 -1.55 18.49
N PRO A 628 7.65 -2.29 19.43
CA PRO A 628 7.97 -3.70 19.20
C PRO A 628 6.73 -4.60 19.29
N ALA A 629 6.80 -5.74 18.62
CA ALA A 629 5.72 -6.69 18.49
C ALA A 629 5.14 -7.16 19.84
N ASN A 630 6.00 -7.51 20.80
CA ASN A 630 5.60 -7.95 22.11
C ASN A 630 4.87 -6.86 22.93
N LEU A 631 5.29 -5.59 22.83
CA LEU A 631 4.57 -4.48 23.47
C LEU A 631 3.19 -4.26 22.83
N LEU A 632 3.08 -4.33 21.52
CA LEU A 632 1.78 -4.25 20.82
C LEU A 632 0.85 -5.40 21.23
N ARG A 633 1.38 -6.62 21.36
CA ARG A 633 0.65 -7.80 21.83
C ARG A 633 0.06 -7.55 23.22
N GLU A 634 0.86 -7.07 24.16
CA GLU A 634 0.39 -6.77 25.51
C GLU A 634 -0.60 -5.59 25.56
N CYS A 635 -0.43 -4.59 24.71
CA CYS A 635 -1.42 -3.50 24.54
C CYS A 635 -2.77 -4.06 24.07
N CYS A 636 -2.77 -4.95 23.07
CA CYS A 636 -4.00 -5.60 22.61
C CYS A 636 -4.64 -6.46 23.69
N ARG A 637 -3.85 -7.25 24.41
CA ARG A 637 -4.32 -8.05 25.55
C ARG A 637 -4.98 -7.17 26.62
N TYR A 638 -4.36 -6.04 26.93
CA TYR A 638 -4.90 -5.08 27.89
C TYR A 638 -6.20 -4.40 27.42
N ALA A 639 -6.36 -4.24 26.11
CA ALA A 639 -7.62 -3.79 25.50
C ALA A 639 -8.72 -4.87 25.48
N GLY A 640 -8.42 -6.09 25.96
CA GLY A 640 -9.33 -7.24 25.89
C GLY A 640 -9.40 -7.87 24.49
N GLY A 641 -8.39 -7.63 23.65
CA GLY A 641 -8.26 -8.22 22.34
C GLY A 641 -7.74 -9.66 22.39
N HIS A 642 -8.04 -10.44 21.37
CA HIS A 642 -7.61 -11.83 21.24
C HIS A 642 -6.20 -11.91 20.66
N ILE A 643 -5.36 -12.77 21.23
CA ILE A 643 -4.01 -13.07 20.72
C ILE A 643 -4.05 -14.43 20.01
N TRP A 644 -3.78 -14.41 18.71
CA TRP A 644 -3.78 -15.61 17.89
C TRP A 644 -2.51 -16.45 18.06
N CYS A 645 -1.36 -15.81 18.28
CA CYS A 645 -0.06 -16.46 18.46
C CYS A 645 0.79 -15.68 19.45
N GLU A 646 1.42 -16.38 20.38
CA GLU A 646 2.31 -15.76 21.39
C GLU A 646 3.73 -15.55 20.84
N GLU A 647 4.12 -16.32 19.83
CA GLU A 647 5.41 -16.19 19.19
C GLU A 647 5.42 -15.02 18.20
N ASP A 648 6.62 -14.48 17.94
CA ASP A 648 6.82 -13.38 17.00
C ASP A 648 6.88 -13.89 15.55
N ASP A 649 5.82 -14.59 15.13
CA ASP A 649 5.60 -15.06 13.78
C ASP A 649 4.57 -14.16 13.05
N VAL A 650 4.54 -14.19 11.72
CA VAL A 650 3.57 -13.42 10.95
C VAL A 650 2.21 -14.11 11.01
N VAL A 651 1.23 -13.41 11.57
CA VAL A 651 -0.16 -13.87 11.66
C VAL A 651 -1.05 -13.03 10.77
N LEU A 652 -1.75 -13.68 9.84
CA LEU A 652 -2.74 -13.09 8.96
C LEU A 652 -4.09 -13.74 9.28
N ALA A 653 -5.09 -12.98 9.67
CA ALA A 653 -6.38 -13.54 10.04
C ALA A 653 -7.56 -12.66 9.64
N SER A 654 -8.68 -13.33 9.35
CA SER A 654 -10.03 -12.81 9.24
C SER A 654 -10.98 -13.75 9.99
N GLU A 655 -12.28 -13.47 9.98
CA GLU A 655 -13.26 -14.41 10.56
C GLU A 655 -13.37 -15.74 9.83
N THR A 656 -12.83 -15.85 8.61
CA THR A 656 -12.96 -17.03 7.75
C THR A 656 -11.66 -17.81 7.60
N VAL A 657 -10.52 -17.13 7.55
CA VAL A 657 -9.20 -17.71 7.24
C VAL A 657 -8.16 -17.20 8.22
N VAL A 658 -7.26 -18.09 8.63
CA VAL A 658 -6.04 -17.72 9.36
C VAL A 658 -4.82 -18.36 8.70
N ALA A 659 -3.73 -17.62 8.66
CA ALA A 659 -2.43 -18.12 8.24
C ALA A 659 -1.34 -17.73 9.24
N LEU A 660 -0.37 -18.64 9.38
CA LEU A 660 0.86 -18.43 10.12
C LEU A 660 2.03 -18.59 9.15
N HIS A 661 2.92 -17.61 9.11
CA HIS A 661 4.19 -17.71 8.39
C HIS A 661 5.34 -17.58 9.38
N SER A 662 6.24 -18.54 9.36
CA SER A 662 7.38 -18.61 10.28
C SER A 662 8.67 -18.99 9.59
N VAL A 663 9.76 -18.39 10.06
CA VAL A 663 11.14 -18.71 9.67
C VAL A 663 11.93 -19.34 10.83
N LYS A 664 11.25 -19.72 11.91
CA LYS A 664 11.83 -20.37 13.07
C LYS A 664 11.23 -21.74 13.29
N ALA A 665 12.08 -22.76 13.50
CA ALA A 665 11.64 -24.12 13.78
C ALA A 665 10.99 -24.25 15.17
N GLY A 666 10.11 -25.24 15.31
CA GLY A 666 9.58 -25.65 16.58
C GLY A 666 8.06 -25.63 16.68
N PRO A 667 7.52 -25.94 17.87
CA PRO A 667 6.08 -25.98 18.08
C PRO A 667 5.47 -24.56 18.00
N ARG A 668 4.26 -24.48 17.44
CA ARG A 668 3.43 -23.28 17.39
C ARG A 668 2.00 -23.60 17.73
N THR A 669 1.34 -22.66 18.35
CA THR A 669 -0.07 -22.75 18.68
C THR A 669 -0.80 -21.51 18.15
N LEU A 670 -1.77 -21.71 17.27
CA LEU A 670 -2.75 -20.69 16.94
C LEU A 670 -3.96 -20.85 17.87
N CYS A 671 -4.22 -19.82 18.68
CA CYS A 671 -5.40 -19.74 19.54
C CYS A 671 -6.58 -19.15 18.74
N LEU A 672 -7.76 -19.77 18.84
CA LEU A 672 -8.96 -19.33 18.14
C LEU A 672 -9.85 -18.52 19.09
N PRO A 673 -10.47 -17.42 18.64
CA PRO A 673 -11.30 -16.56 19.50
C PRO A 673 -12.52 -17.30 20.08
N THR A 674 -13.05 -18.26 19.33
CA THR A 674 -14.17 -19.13 19.74
C THR A 674 -13.96 -20.55 19.23
N PRO A 675 -14.54 -21.59 19.89
CA PRO A 675 -14.54 -22.94 19.32
C PRO A 675 -15.19 -22.97 17.94
N ARG A 676 -14.50 -23.52 16.96
CA ARG A 676 -14.99 -23.61 15.58
C ARG A 676 -14.41 -24.79 14.82
N PRO A 677 -15.06 -25.22 13.72
CA PRO A 677 -14.49 -26.24 12.85
C PRO A 677 -13.27 -25.66 12.12
N VAL A 678 -12.28 -26.49 11.85
CA VAL A 678 -11.04 -26.11 11.21
C VAL A 678 -10.68 -27.08 10.10
N TRP A 679 -10.33 -26.54 8.94
CA TRP A 679 -9.76 -27.29 7.82
C TRP A 679 -8.38 -26.74 7.46
N ASP A 680 -7.43 -27.60 7.14
CA ASP A 680 -6.19 -27.23 6.48
C ASP A 680 -6.50 -26.89 5.02
N LEU A 681 -6.18 -25.66 4.59
CA LEU A 681 -6.53 -25.14 3.26
C LEU A 681 -5.77 -25.82 2.12
N LEU A 682 -4.57 -26.33 2.37
CA LEU A 682 -3.74 -26.96 1.35
C LEU A 682 -4.11 -28.42 1.14
N SER A 683 -4.25 -29.18 2.21
CA SER A 683 -4.67 -30.60 2.14
C SER A 683 -6.18 -30.78 2.02
N GLY A 684 -6.97 -29.82 2.55
CA GLY A 684 -8.42 -29.88 2.69
C GLY A 684 -8.87 -30.86 3.77
N GLU A 685 -7.96 -31.29 4.61
CA GLU A 685 -8.25 -32.12 5.76
C GLU A 685 -9.01 -31.34 6.83
N LYS A 686 -10.06 -31.92 7.38
CA LYS A 686 -10.76 -31.42 8.56
C LYS A 686 -9.99 -31.81 9.81
N LEU A 687 -9.48 -30.81 10.53
CA LEU A 687 -8.70 -31.02 11.75
C LEU A 687 -9.57 -31.22 12.98
N GLY A 688 -10.79 -30.70 12.98
CA GLY A 688 -11.76 -30.89 14.07
C GLY A 688 -13.00 -30.02 13.93
N ASP A 689 -14.02 -30.29 14.77
CA ASP A 689 -15.33 -29.62 14.71
C ASP A 689 -15.46 -28.40 15.66
N ALA A 690 -14.72 -28.40 16.74
CA ALA A 690 -14.82 -27.36 17.77
C ALA A 690 -13.46 -27.10 18.42
N LEU A 691 -12.48 -26.80 17.58
CA LEU A 691 -11.14 -26.50 18.07
C LEU A 691 -11.09 -25.07 18.67
N THR A 692 -10.38 -24.94 19.77
CA THR A 692 -10.01 -23.65 20.40
C THR A 692 -8.56 -23.28 20.09
N ARG A 693 -7.78 -24.21 19.56
CA ARG A 693 -6.39 -24.03 19.16
C ARG A 693 -6.00 -25.01 18.06
N ILE A 694 -5.01 -24.60 17.28
CA ILE A 694 -4.37 -25.42 16.26
C ILE A 694 -2.91 -25.55 16.65
N GLU A 695 -2.49 -26.76 16.98
CA GLU A 695 -1.10 -27.08 17.35
C GLU A 695 -0.38 -27.62 16.12
N MET A 696 0.84 -27.14 15.89
CA MET A 696 1.66 -27.56 14.74
C MET A 696 3.15 -27.49 15.07
N VAL A 697 3.95 -28.22 14.31
CA VAL A 697 5.41 -28.09 14.33
C VAL A 697 5.82 -27.48 13.00
N VAL A 698 6.53 -26.35 13.05
CA VAL A 698 6.98 -25.62 11.87
C VAL A 698 8.38 -26.10 11.45
N THR A 699 8.52 -26.35 10.15
CA THR A 699 9.81 -26.60 9.47
C THR A 699 10.11 -25.42 8.56
N PRO A 700 10.96 -24.46 8.98
CA PRO A 700 11.10 -23.18 8.32
C PRO A 700 11.89 -23.22 7.00
N PRO A 701 11.60 -22.28 6.08
CA PRO A 701 10.48 -21.36 6.14
C PRO A 701 9.17 -22.07 5.79
N GLU A 702 8.09 -21.78 6.51
CA GLU A 702 6.80 -22.43 6.28
C GLU A 702 5.64 -21.44 6.42
N THR A 703 4.63 -21.61 5.57
CA THR A 703 3.33 -20.95 5.69
C THR A 703 2.22 -22.00 5.77
N ARG A 704 1.42 -21.93 6.84
CA ARG A 704 0.26 -22.79 7.08
C ARG A 704 -1.01 -21.94 6.98
N LEU A 705 -2.02 -22.48 6.30
CA LEU A 705 -3.29 -21.80 6.09
C LEU A 705 -4.44 -22.69 6.55
N PHE A 706 -5.36 -22.10 7.30
CA PHE A 706 -6.55 -22.79 7.81
C PHE A 706 -7.79 -21.96 7.55
N CYS A 707 -8.93 -22.64 7.36
CA CYS A 707 -10.23 -21.98 7.28
C CYS A 707 -11.22 -22.57 8.27
N PHE A 708 -12.29 -21.79 8.52
CA PHE A 708 -13.31 -22.09 9.52
C PHE A 708 -14.66 -22.43 8.91
N GLU A 709 -14.73 -22.54 7.61
CA GLU A 709 -15.91 -22.93 6.84
C GLU A 709 -15.55 -24.09 5.91
N GLU A 710 -16.50 -24.98 5.66
CA GLU A 710 -16.29 -26.07 4.72
C GLU A 710 -16.07 -25.54 3.31
N ILE A 711 -14.98 -25.96 2.70
CA ILE A 711 -14.62 -25.54 1.36
C ILE A 711 -15.22 -26.51 0.37
N ASN A 712 -16.19 -26.07 -0.41
CA ASN A 712 -16.56 -26.78 -1.62
C ASN A 712 -15.40 -26.69 -2.60
N ARG A 713 -14.71 -27.80 -2.83
CA ARG A 713 -13.56 -27.93 -3.73
C ARG A 713 -13.96 -27.87 -5.20
#